data_9faf89c154da0c296a451c876e5b703b
#
_entry.id   9faf89c154da0c296a451c876e5b703b
#
_cell.length_a   1.000
_cell.length_b   1.000
_cell.length_c   1.000
_cell.angle_alpha   90.00
_cell.angle_beta   90.00
_cell.angle_gamma   90.00
#
_symmetry.space_group_name_H-M   'P 1'
#
loop_
_entity.id
_entity.type
_entity.pdbx_description
1 polymer ?
#
loop_
_entity_poly.entity_id
_entity_poly.type
_entity_poly.pdbx_seq_one_letter_code
_entity_poly.pdbx_strand_id
1 'polypeptide(L)'
;MASASASALLRVSRARLFTPSFCSRSFPASSPKLSPPSFANTTYRSLSGSSAFRSVPRWSHGVHWRSPLSLRAQIRATAPAIERLHRKFSSMAAENPFKENLTSLPKPGGGEFGKYYSLPSLNDPRIDRLPYSIRILLESAIRNCDNFQVKKEDVEKIIDWENSSPKQVEIPFKPARVLLQDFTGVPAVVDLACMRDAMNKLGSDSNKINPLVPVDLVIDHSVQVDVARSENAVQANMELEFQRNKERFAFLKWGSNAFQNMLVVPPGSGIVHQVNLEYLGRVVFNTSGLLYPDSVVGTDSHTTMIDGLGVAGWGVGGIEAEAAMLGQPMSMVLPGVVGFKLSGKLRNGVTATDLVLTVTQMLRKHGVVGKFVEFYGDGMEELSLADRATIANMSPEYGATMGFFPVDHVTLQYLKLTGRSDETVSMIEAYLRANKMFVDYKEPQQERVYSSYLQLDLTDVEPCISGPKRPHDRVPLKEMKSDWHACLDNKVGFKGFAIPKEAQENVAKFSFHGQPAELKHGSVVIAAITSCTNTSNPSVMLGAALVAKKACELGLQVKPWVKTSLAPGSGVVTKYLLKSGLQPYFNQQGFHIVGYGCTTCIGNSGDLDESVSAAISDNDIVAAAVLSGNRNFEGRVHPLTRANYLASPPLVVAYALAGTVDIDFEKEPIGKGKDGKDVYFRDIWPSTEEIAEVVQSSVLPDMFKSTYESITKGNPMWNQLSVPSGTLYSWDPNSTYIHEPPYFKNMTMDPPGAHGVKDAYCLLNFGDSITTDHISPAGSIHKDSPAAKYLLERGVDRKDFNSYGSRRGNDEVMARGTFANIRLVNKLLNGEVGPKTVHVPTGEKLSVFEAAEKYKSAGQDTIVLAGAEYGSGSSRDWAAKGPMLLGVKAVIAKSFERIHRSNLVGMGIVPLCFKSGEDADSLGLTGHERYTIDLPDDISKIRPGQDVTVTTDSGKSFTCTVRFDTEVELAYFNNGGILPYVIRNLIKQ
;
A
#
# COMPACT_ATOMS: atom_id res chain seq x y z
N MET A 1 -45.13 -10.05 28.12
CA MET A 1 -46.22 -10.93 27.64
C MET A 1 -45.57 -11.64 26.44
N ALA A 2 -45.10 -12.76 26.66
CA ALA A 2 -45.71 -14.09 26.45
C ALA A 2 -45.70 -14.35 24.94
N SER A 3 -45.04 -15.25 24.49
CA SER A 3 -44.79 -16.71 24.54
C SER A 3 -44.97 -17.21 23.11
N ALA A 4 -44.19 -18.01 22.61
CA ALA A 4 -43.80 -19.36 22.74
C ALA A 4 -43.95 -20.10 21.41
N SER A 5 -42.96 -20.88 21.11
CA SER A 5 -42.97 -22.35 20.88
C SER A 5 -43.61 -22.81 19.55
N ALA A 6 -43.19 -23.78 18.86
CA ALA A 6 -42.41 -25.02 19.02
C ALA A 6 -42.34 -25.66 17.62
N SER A 7 -41.31 -26.34 17.34
CA SER A 7 -41.08 -27.79 17.35
C SER A 7 -41.66 -28.65 16.23
N ALA A 8 -40.77 -29.47 15.77
CA ALA A 8 -40.85 -30.90 15.48
C ALA A 8 -40.88 -31.27 13.99
N LEU A 9 -39.99 -32.04 13.53
CA LEU A 9 -39.60 -33.45 13.66
C LEU A 9 -39.70 -34.22 12.32
N LEU A 10 -38.60 -34.86 12.00
CA LEU A 10 -38.40 -36.27 11.52
C LEU A 10 -38.82 -36.65 10.10
N ARG A 11 -38.00 -37.31 9.31
CA ARG A 11 -37.30 -38.61 9.31
C ARG A 11 -36.71 -38.85 7.91
N VAL A 12 -35.48 -39.27 7.78
CA VAL A 12 -34.88 -40.63 7.64
C VAL A 12 -35.24 -41.38 6.35
N SER A 13 -34.23 -41.64 5.51
CA SER A 13 -33.74 -42.99 5.23
C SER A 13 -32.80 -43.09 4.06
N ARG A 14 -31.62 -43.62 4.29
CA ARG A 14 -30.91 -44.81 3.78
C ARG A 14 -30.49 -44.81 2.30
N ALA A 15 -29.20 -44.66 2.08
CA ALA A 15 -28.18 -45.69 1.91
C ALA A 15 -28.28 -46.58 0.64
N ARG A 16 -27.24 -46.53 -0.18
CA ARG A 16 -26.62 -47.73 -0.73
C ARG A 16 -25.19 -47.45 -1.20
N LEU A 17 -24.33 -48.33 -0.72
CA LEU A 17 -22.94 -48.62 -1.03
C LEU A 17 -22.73 -49.05 -2.49
N PHE A 18 -21.60 -48.68 -3.08
CA PHE A 18 -20.83 -49.57 -3.97
C PHE A 18 -19.36 -49.18 -3.91
N THR A 19 -18.52 -50.14 -3.52
CA THR A 19 -17.06 -50.16 -3.60
C THR A 19 -16.65 -51.16 -4.69
N PRO A 20 -15.35 -51.47 -4.92
CA PRO A 20 -14.47 -50.86 -5.93
C PRO A 20 -13.96 -51.94 -6.92
N SER A 21 -13.23 -51.52 -7.94
CA SER A 21 -12.45 -52.50 -8.71
C SER A 21 -11.05 -51.97 -9.02
N PHE A 22 -10.10 -52.69 -8.48
CA PHE A 22 -8.68 -52.69 -8.83
C PHE A 22 -8.45 -53.12 -10.29
N CYS A 23 -7.49 -52.47 -10.94
CA CYS A 23 -6.68 -53.12 -11.95
C CYS A 23 -5.26 -52.55 -11.98
N SER A 24 -4.36 -53.37 -11.51
CA SER A 24 -2.91 -53.28 -11.59
C SER A 24 -2.41 -53.54 -13.03
N ARG A 25 -1.43 -52.79 -13.49
CA ARG A 25 -0.41 -53.28 -14.41
C ARG A 25 0.95 -52.63 -14.20
N SER A 26 1.90 -53.49 -14.13
CA SER A 26 3.31 -53.47 -13.80
C SER A 26 4.21 -52.86 -14.88
N PHE A 27 5.34 -52.41 -14.38
CA PHE A 27 6.60 -51.94 -14.94
C PHE A 27 7.18 -52.72 -16.17
N PRO A 28 8.18 -52.20 -16.92
CA PRO A 28 9.55 -52.41 -16.46
C PRO A 28 10.51 -51.20 -16.57
N ALA A 29 11.56 -51.29 -15.77
CA ALA A 29 12.73 -50.44 -15.69
C ALA A 29 13.74 -50.70 -16.82
N SER A 30 14.49 -49.62 -17.16
CA SER A 30 15.89 -49.79 -17.65
C SER A 30 16.63 -48.44 -17.48
N SER A 31 17.63 -48.50 -16.64
CA SER A 31 18.71 -47.50 -16.57
C SER A 31 19.83 -47.81 -17.56
N PRO A 32 20.64 -46.83 -17.95
CA PRO A 32 22.06 -47.00 -17.68
C PRO A 32 22.75 -45.77 -17.02
N LYS A 33 23.69 -46.14 -16.16
CA LYS A 33 24.67 -45.28 -15.49
C LYS A 33 25.66 -44.64 -16.48
N LEU A 34 26.04 -43.41 -16.25
CA LEU A 34 27.33 -42.87 -16.70
C LEU A 34 27.91 -41.95 -15.58
N SER A 35 29.18 -42.25 -15.28
CA SER A 35 30.04 -41.65 -14.23
C SER A 35 30.61 -40.29 -14.69
N PRO A 36 31.03 -39.41 -13.76
CA PRO A 36 31.57 -38.10 -14.08
C PRO A 36 33.09 -38.12 -14.30
N PRO A 37 33.67 -37.18 -15.08
CA PRO A 37 35.12 -36.98 -15.12
C PRO A 37 35.60 -35.97 -14.07
N SER A 38 36.69 -36.36 -13.42
CA SER A 38 37.51 -35.56 -12.52
C SER A 38 38.20 -34.39 -13.21
N PHE A 39 38.26 -33.21 -12.56
CA PHE A 39 39.22 -32.17 -12.91
C PHE A 39 40.18 -31.88 -11.76
N ALA A 40 41.46 -31.80 -12.16
CA ALA A 40 42.64 -31.71 -11.31
C ALA A 40 42.90 -30.29 -10.78
N ASN A 41 43.44 -30.26 -9.57
CA ASN A 41 44.06 -29.11 -8.94
C ASN A 41 45.16 -28.45 -9.81
N THR A 42 45.13 -27.13 -9.88
CA THR A 42 46.33 -26.33 -10.22
C THR A 42 46.56 -25.25 -9.19
N THR A 43 47.58 -25.46 -8.43
CA THR A 43 48.18 -24.53 -7.48
C THR A 43 48.81 -23.34 -8.19
N TYR A 44 48.58 -22.11 -7.72
CA TYR A 44 49.41 -20.96 -8.03
C TYR A 44 50.18 -20.48 -6.79
N ARG A 45 51.52 -20.48 -6.95
CA ARG A 45 52.51 -20.00 -6.01
C ARG A 45 52.52 -18.48 -5.91
N SER A 46 52.72 -18.04 -4.69
CA SER A 46 53.14 -16.68 -4.36
C SER A 46 54.54 -16.34 -4.93
N LEU A 47 54.69 -15.12 -5.42
CA LEU A 47 55.98 -14.48 -5.59
C LEU A 47 55.92 -13.05 -5.03
N SER A 48 56.67 -12.87 -3.99
CA SER A 48 57.07 -11.60 -3.39
C SER A 48 58.20 -10.97 -4.24
N GLY A 49 58.16 -9.67 -4.44
CA GLY A 49 59.24 -8.92 -5.05
C GLY A 49 59.16 -7.43 -4.74
N SER A 50 60.13 -7.01 -3.96
CA SER A 50 60.31 -5.68 -3.38
C SER A 50 60.93 -4.66 -4.32
N SER A 51 60.63 -3.38 -4.00
CA SER A 51 61.48 -2.18 -4.11
C SER A 51 61.75 -1.52 -5.47
N ALA A 52 61.38 -0.24 -5.60
CA ALA A 52 62.37 0.84 -5.70
C ALA A 52 61.67 2.23 -5.79
N PHE A 53 62.15 3.09 -4.94
CA PHE A 53 61.92 4.54 -4.89
C PHE A 53 62.32 5.24 -6.21
N ARG A 54 61.54 6.22 -6.65
CA ARG A 54 62.06 7.49 -7.20
C ARG A 54 61.13 8.67 -6.95
N SER A 55 61.71 9.75 -6.61
CA SER A 55 61.35 11.02 -6.06
C SER A 55 60.60 11.99 -7.02
N VAL A 56 59.62 12.66 -6.49
CA VAL A 56 59.16 14.08 -6.46
C VAL A 56 59.52 15.02 -7.64
N PRO A 57 58.55 15.90 -8.05
CA PRO A 57 58.62 17.24 -7.46
C PRO A 57 57.25 17.77 -6.96
N ARG A 58 57.35 18.50 -5.82
CA ARG A 58 56.34 19.39 -5.25
C ARG A 58 55.96 20.50 -6.23
N TRP A 59 54.66 20.74 -6.38
CA TRP A 59 54.10 22.07 -6.67
C TRP A 59 53.01 22.40 -5.66
N SER A 60 53.35 23.43 -4.89
CA SER A 60 52.45 24.12 -3.98
C SER A 60 51.55 25.09 -4.74
N HIS A 61 50.23 24.88 -4.70
CA HIS A 61 49.31 25.99 -4.76
C HIS A 61 48.08 25.63 -3.91
N GLY A 62 47.81 26.52 -2.95
CA GLY A 62 46.76 26.45 -1.98
C GLY A 62 45.38 26.52 -2.67
N VAL A 63 44.51 25.60 -2.32
CA VAL A 63 43.10 25.63 -2.66
C VAL A 63 42.35 25.98 -1.39
N HIS A 64 41.85 27.19 -1.32
CA HIS A 64 40.90 27.66 -0.33
C HIS A 64 39.63 26.77 -0.41
N TRP A 65 39.23 26.23 0.71
CA TRP A 65 37.94 25.64 0.89
C TRP A 65 36.84 26.72 0.72
N ARG A 66 36.14 26.68 -0.41
CA ARG A 66 34.87 27.41 -0.58
C ARG A 66 33.73 26.48 -0.19
N SER A 67 32.91 26.96 0.71
CA SER A 67 31.63 26.39 1.16
C SER A 67 30.68 26.09 0.01
N PRO A 68 29.72 25.13 0.21
CA PRO A 68 28.81 24.66 -0.84
C PRO A 68 27.69 25.69 -1.12
N LEU A 69 27.99 26.69 -1.96
CA LEU A 69 27.05 27.67 -2.49
C LEU A 69 26.63 27.34 -3.94
N SER A 70 26.98 26.18 -4.49
CA SER A 70 26.76 25.85 -5.89
C SER A 70 25.37 25.29 -6.23
N LEU A 71 24.61 24.80 -5.26
CA LEU A 71 23.23 24.34 -5.51
C LEU A 71 22.23 25.50 -5.66
N ARG A 72 22.52 26.65 -5.02
CA ARG A 72 21.69 27.88 -5.20
C ARG A 72 21.87 28.54 -6.55
N ALA A 73 22.97 28.25 -7.27
CA ALA A 73 23.25 28.86 -8.56
C ALA A 73 22.53 28.18 -9.73
N GLN A 74 22.32 26.86 -9.68
CA GLN A 74 21.54 26.15 -10.71
C GLN A 74 20.04 26.41 -10.60
N ILE A 75 19.50 26.61 -9.36
CA ILE A 75 18.10 27.02 -9.15
C ILE A 75 17.85 28.46 -9.62
N ARG A 76 18.88 29.34 -9.59
CA ARG A 76 18.75 30.70 -10.08
C ARG A 76 18.79 30.84 -11.59
N ALA A 77 19.32 29.88 -12.33
CA ALA A 77 19.38 29.96 -13.79
C ALA A 77 18.06 29.55 -14.50
N THR A 78 17.19 28.78 -13.83
CA THR A 78 15.89 28.35 -14.38
C THR A 78 14.72 29.21 -13.89
N ALA A 79 14.91 30.02 -12.83
CA ALA A 79 13.88 30.90 -12.27
C ALA A 79 13.24 31.87 -13.30
N PRO A 80 13.98 32.48 -14.25
CA PRO A 80 13.37 33.40 -15.21
C PRO A 80 12.44 32.74 -16.24
N ALA A 81 12.65 31.46 -16.55
CA ALA A 81 11.78 30.74 -17.50
C ALA A 81 10.46 30.31 -16.82
N ILE A 82 10.55 29.87 -15.58
CA ILE A 82 9.38 29.53 -14.76
C ILE A 82 8.57 30.78 -14.43
N GLU A 83 9.23 31.90 -14.07
CA GLU A 83 8.56 33.19 -13.87
C GLU A 83 7.88 33.73 -15.13
N ARG A 84 8.47 33.51 -16.33
CA ARG A 84 7.82 33.91 -17.60
C ARG A 84 6.63 33.04 -17.96
N LEU A 85 6.67 31.74 -17.66
CA LEU A 85 5.49 30.87 -17.79
C LEU A 85 4.41 31.29 -16.78
N HIS A 86 4.76 31.48 -15.51
CA HIS A 86 3.80 31.97 -14.52
C HIS A 86 3.20 33.32 -14.88
N ARG A 87 3.98 34.27 -15.43
CA ARG A 87 3.45 35.57 -15.87
C ARG A 87 2.55 35.49 -17.11
N LYS A 88 2.76 34.52 -18.03
CA LYS A 88 1.85 34.30 -19.16
C LYS A 88 0.55 33.64 -18.74
N PHE A 89 0.58 32.70 -17.76
CA PHE A 89 -0.63 32.12 -17.19
C PHE A 89 -1.38 33.12 -16.28
N SER A 90 -0.67 34.01 -15.59
CA SER A 90 -1.26 35.03 -14.73
C SER A 90 -2.04 36.13 -15.50
N SER A 91 -1.85 36.25 -16.78
CA SER A 91 -2.51 37.33 -17.57
C SER A 91 -3.89 36.95 -18.13
N MET A 92 -4.33 35.67 -17.96
CA MET A 92 -5.67 35.21 -18.34
C MET A 92 -6.44 34.54 -17.18
N ALA A 93 -5.82 34.34 -16.02
CA ALA A 93 -6.52 33.81 -14.85
C ALA A 93 -7.35 34.92 -14.21
N ALA A 94 -8.63 34.65 -13.97
CA ALA A 94 -9.48 35.50 -13.15
C ALA A 94 -8.80 35.73 -11.79
N GLU A 95 -8.82 36.96 -11.28
CA GLU A 95 -8.23 37.30 -10.00
C GLU A 95 -8.89 36.47 -8.88
N ASN A 96 -8.08 35.85 -7.98
CA ASN A 96 -8.64 35.06 -6.89
C ASN A 96 -9.61 35.89 -6.05
N PRO A 97 -10.89 35.48 -5.89
CA PRO A 97 -11.92 36.23 -5.18
C PRO A 97 -11.61 36.48 -3.68
N PHE A 98 -10.69 35.68 -3.11
CA PHE A 98 -10.27 35.75 -1.70
C PHE A 98 -8.96 36.49 -1.50
N LYS A 99 -8.50 37.29 -2.48
CA LYS A 99 -7.22 38.01 -2.41
C LYS A 99 -7.15 38.96 -1.19
N GLU A 100 -8.28 39.50 -0.76
CA GLU A 100 -8.37 40.37 0.42
C GLU A 100 -8.07 39.63 1.73
N ASN A 101 -8.21 38.30 1.76
CA ASN A 101 -7.89 37.44 2.90
C ASN A 101 -6.42 37.07 2.97
N LEU A 102 -5.60 37.46 1.97
CA LEU A 102 -4.16 37.24 1.95
C LEU A 102 -3.45 38.25 2.88
N THR A 103 -2.85 37.74 3.95
CA THR A 103 -2.20 38.55 4.97
C THR A 103 -0.78 38.09 5.25
N SER A 104 0.01 38.90 5.91
CA SER A 104 1.40 38.63 6.30
C SER A 104 1.45 37.85 7.61
N LEU A 105 2.33 36.84 7.70
CA LEU A 105 2.62 36.11 8.94
C LEU A 105 3.87 36.71 9.59
N PRO A 106 3.75 37.43 10.74
CA PRO A 106 4.89 38.06 11.39
C PRO A 106 5.86 37.01 11.95
N LYS A 107 7.17 37.36 11.89
CA LYS A 107 8.24 36.54 12.47
C LYS A 107 8.64 37.10 13.82
N PRO A 108 8.83 36.30 14.87
CA PRO A 108 9.40 36.74 16.14
C PRO A 108 10.75 37.42 15.92
N GLY A 109 10.94 38.59 16.47
CA GLY A 109 12.17 39.39 16.30
C GLY A 109 12.18 40.33 15.10
N GLY A 110 11.09 40.40 14.31
CA GLY A 110 10.89 41.31 13.20
C GLY A 110 10.91 40.69 11.81
N GLY A 111 10.21 41.30 10.87
CA GLY A 111 10.00 40.79 9.53
C GLY A 111 8.79 39.83 9.44
N GLU A 112 8.72 39.08 8.35
CA GLU A 112 7.64 38.12 8.11
C GLU A 112 8.19 36.75 7.64
N PHE A 113 7.48 35.67 7.94
CA PHE A 113 7.75 34.37 7.36
C PHE A 113 7.27 34.26 5.89
N GLY A 114 6.22 34.97 5.56
CA GLY A 114 5.56 35.02 4.27
C GLY A 114 4.11 35.45 4.38
N LYS A 115 3.34 35.29 3.31
CA LYS A 115 1.91 35.59 3.24
C LYS A 115 1.09 34.31 3.27
N TYR A 116 -0.13 34.36 3.78
CA TYR A 116 -1.04 33.24 3.85
C TYR A 116 -2.50 33.67 3.74
N TYR A 117 -3.38 32.81 3.31
CA TYR A 117 -4.82 33.04 3.35
C TYR A 117 -5.32 32.80 4.77
N SER A 118 -5.82 33.85 5.43
CA SER A 118 -6.30 33.77 6.80
C SER A 118 -7.75 33.28 6.85
N LEU A 119 -7.98 32.09 7.40
CA LEU A 119 -9.33 31.58 7.61
C LEU A 119 -10.15 32.45 8.58
N PRO A 120 -9.58 32.92 9.70
CA PRO A 120 -10.30 33.84 10.59
C PRO A 120 -10.75 35.17 9.94
N SER A 121 -10.03 35.68 8.94
CA SER A 121 -10.40 36.89 8.23
C SER A 121 -11.66 36.82 7.38
N LEU A 122 -12.16 35.61 7.14
CA LEU A 122 -13.47 35.37 6.49
C LEU A 122 -14.64 35.80 7.40
N ASN A 123 -14.42 35.91 8.71
CA ASN A 123 -15.40 36.31 9.73
C ASN A 123 -16.68 35.46 9.72
N ASP A 124 -16.56 34.15 9.40
CA ASP A 124 -17.68 33.23 9.39
C ASP A 124 -17.57 32.26 10.58
N PRO A 125 -18.52 32.26 11.54
CA PRO A 125 -18.46 31.44 12.74
C PRO A 125 -18.59 29.93 12.45
N ARG A 126 -19.08 29.53 11.28
CA ARG A 126 -19.16 28.14 10.88
C ARG A 126 -17.78 27.51 10.79
N ILE A 127 -16.76 28.30 10.38
CA ILE A 127 -15.37 27.84 10.23
C ILE A 127 -14.81 27.35 11.57
N ASP A 128 -15.16 28.01 12.67
CA ASP A 128 -14.65 27.64 13.99
C ASP A 128 -15.18 26.27 14.48
N ARG A 129 -16.27 25.78 13.91
CA ARG A 129 -16.88 24.47 14.23
C ARG A 129 -16.37 23.34 13.31
N LEU A 130 -15.71 23.68 12.20
CA LEU A 130 -15.19 22.68 11.25
C LEU A 130 -14.11 21.79 11.89
N PRO A 131 -14.10 20.47 11.58
CA PRO A 131 -12.95 19.61 11.84
C PRO A 131 -11.66 20.17 11.24
N TYR A 132 -10.52 19.88 11.84
CA TYR A 132 -9.22 20.35 11.35
C TYR A 132 -8.93 19.85 9.93
N SER A 133 -9.27 18.61 9.64
CA SER A 133 -9.14 18.01 8.33
C SER A 133 -9.93 18.75 7.25
N ILE A 134 -11.14 19.24 7.57
CA ILE A 134 -11.98 20.04 6.66
C ILE A 134 -11.42 21.45 6.46
N ARG A 135 -10.77 22.02 7.49
CA ARG A 135 -10.09 23.35 7.34
C ARG A 135 -8.93 23.30 6.34
N ILE A 136 -8.22 22.16 6.24
CA ILE A 136 -7.18 21.98 5.22
C ILE A 136 -7.80 21.98 3.82
N LEU A 137 -8.95 21.30 3.62
CA LEU A 137 -9.67 21.34 2.35
C LEU A 137 -10.17 22.75 2.02
N LEU A 138 -10.67 23.48 3.03
CA LEU A 138 -11.13 24.87 2.90
C LEU A 138 -10.00 25.78 2.45
N GLU A 139 -8.83 25.70 3.11
CA GLU A 139 -7.66 26.51 2.72
C GLU A 139 -7.24 26.21 1.28
N SER A 140 -7.16 24.92 0.92
CA SER A 140 -6.83 24.55 -0.44
C SER A 140 -7.81 25.10 -1.46
N ALA A 141 -9.11 25.07 -1.18
CA ALA A 141 -10.15 25.62 -2.06
C ALA A 141 -10.02 27.16 -2.18
N ILE A 142 -9.82 27.87 -1.08
CA ILE A 142 -9.62 29.34 -1.08
C ILE A 142 -8.38 29.73 -1.89
N ARG A 143 -7.25 29.09 -1.61
CA ARG A 143 -5.96 29.38 -2.28
C ARG A 143 -6.00 29.13 -3.78
N ASN A 144 -6.71 28.07 -4.22
CA ASN A 144 -6.81 27.67 -5.61
C ASN A 144 -8.08 28.18 -6.31
N CYS A 145 -8.88 29.06 -5.69
CA CYS A 145 -10.10 29.61 -6.27
C CYS A 145 -9.77 30.51 -7.46
N ASP A 146 -10.18 30.08 -8.66
CA ASP A 146 -9.98 30.76 -9.92
C ASP A 146 -11.30 31.02 -10.68
N ASN A 147 -12.44 30.70 -10.03
CA ASN A 147 -13.80 30.73 -10.60
C ASN A 147 -13.97 29.90 -11.88
N PHE A 148 -13.04 29.00 -12.17
CA PHE A 148 -13.09 28.07 -13.31
C PHE A 148 -12.98 26.62 -12.89
N GLN A 149 -11.81 26.21 -12.35
CA GLN A 149 -11.59 24.86 -11.84
C GLN A 149 -12.05 24.72 -10.38
N VAL A 150 -11.84 25.76 -9.58
CA VAL A 150 -12.31 25.86 -8.20
C VAL A 150 -13.14 27.14 -8.09
N LYS A 151 -14.42 27.00 -7.82
CA LYS A 151 -15.37 28.12 -7.80
C LYS A 151 -15.62 28.62 -6.38
N LYS A 152 -16.13 29.84 -6.27
CA LYS A 152 -16.55 30.40 -4.98
C LYS A 152 -17.63 29.56 -4.29
N GLU A 153 -18.53 28.96 -5.08
CA GLU A 153 -19.58 28.04 -4.60
C GLU A 153 -19.00 26.78 -3.96
N ASP A 154 -17.83 26.31 -4.42
CA ASP A 154 -17.16 25.13 -3.84
C ASP A 154 -16.59 25.47 -2.46
N VAL A 155 -16.05 26.69 -2.30
CA VAL A 155 -15.61 27.21 -0.99
C VAL A 155 -16.79 27.29 -0.02
N GLU A 156 -17.93 27.82 -0.47
CA GLU A 156 -19.16 27.92 0.35
C GLU A 156 -19.68 26.53 0.78
N LYS A 157 -19.65 25.53 -0.12
CA LYS A 157 -20.03 24.15 0.23
C LYS A 157 -19.16 23.58 1.38
N ILE A 158 -17.86 23.93 1.41
CA ILE A 158 -16.94 23.47 2.47
C ILE A 158 -17.19 24.25 3.76
N ILE A 159 -17.45 25.56 3.70
CA ILE A 159 -17.80 26.35 4.89
C ILE A 159 -19.11 25.82 5.51
N ASP A 160 -20.10 25.48 4.68
CA ASP A 160 -21.39 24.91 5.12
C ASP A 160 -21.33 23.37 5.25
N TRP A 161 -20.19 22.83 5.68
CA TRP A 161 -19.91 21.40 5.76
C TRP A 161 -20.97 20.60 6.54
N GLU A 162 -21.50 21.14 7.64
CA GLU A 162 -22.52 20.46 8.45
C GLU A 162 -23.77 20.11 7.65
N ASN A 163 -24.17 20.96 6.68
CA ASN A 163 -25.35 20.75 5.84
C ASN A 163 -25.01 20.14 4.48
N SER A 164 -23.78 20.32 4.00
CA SER A 164 -23.34 19.91 2.66
C SER A 164 -22.85 18.46 2.64
N SER A 165 -22.09 18.04 3.65
CA SER A 165 -21.54 16.68 3.74
C SER A 165 -22.63 15.58 3.72
N PRO A 166 -23.74 15.68 4.47
CA PRO A 166 -24.80 14.68 4.40
C PRO A 166 -25.49 14.56 3.01
N LYS A 167 -25.42 15.62 2.19
CA LYS A 167 -25.95 15.65 0.82
C LYS A 167 -24.99 15.11 -0.22
N GLN A 168 -23.81 14.67 0.20
CA GLN A 168 -22.76 14.10 -0.68
C GLN A 168 -22.41 15.04 -1.86
N VAL A 169 -22.22 16.34 -1.57
CA VAL A 169 -21.88 17.33 -2.60
C VAL A 169 -20.45 17.13 -3.10
N GLU A 170 -20.25 17.37 -4.38
CA GLU A 170 -18.94 17.35 -5.01
C GLU A 170 -18.14 18.62 -4.71
N ILE A 171 -16.84 18.45 -4.45
CA ILE A 171 -15.85 19.53 -4.35
C ILE A 171 -14.59 19.19 -5.15
N PRO A 172 -13.92 20.18 -5.75
CA PRO A 172 -12.60 20.03 -6.34
C PRO A 172 -11.51 20.18 -5.27
N PHE A 173 -10.50 19.29 -5.28
CA PHE A 173 -9.35 19.36 -4.38
C PHE A 173 -8.03 19.34 -5.15
N LYS A 174 -7.12 20.27 -4.84
CA LYS A 174 -5.75 20.30 -5.37
C LYS A 174 -4.76 20.00 -4.24
N PRO A 175 -4.07 18.85 -4.25
CA PRO A 175 -3.06 18.54 -3.24
C PRO A 175 -1.83 19.43 -3.41
N ALA A 176 -1.11 19.65 -2.31
CA ALA A 176 0.13 20.43 -2.32
C ALA A 176 1.29 19.68 -2.98
N ARG A 177 1.27 18.34 -2.96
CA ARG A 177 2.28 17.47 -3.59
C ARG A 177 1.72 16.07 -3.86
N VAL A 178 2.50 15.27 -4.61
CA VAL A 178 2.20 13.87 -4.91
C VAL A 178 3.34 12.97 -4.43
N LEU A 179 3.00 11.80 -3.89
CA LEU A 179 3.94 10.82 -3.38
C LEU A 179 3.79 9.50 -4.13
N LEU A 180 4.89 8.94 -4.60
CA LEU A 180 4.92 7.68 -5.32
C LEU A 180 5.86 6.68 -4.63
N GLN A 181 5.51 5.40 -4.69
CA GLN A 181 6.45 4.30 -4.46
C GLN A 181 6.72 3.57 -5.79
N ASP A 182 7.78 2.79 -5.89
CA ASP A 182 8.26 2.31 -7.19
C ASP A 182 7.33 1.30 -7.89
N PHE A 183 6.61 0.44 -7.17
CA PHE A 183 5.70 -0.53 -7.83
C PHE A 183 4.45 0.12 -8.44
N THR A 184 4.07 1.28 -7.98
CA THR A 184 2.95 2.07 -8.52
C THR A 184 3.42 3.33 -9.24
N GLY A 185 4.62 3.80 -8.94
CA GLY A 185 5.25 4.95 -9.60
C GLY A 185 5.85 4.60 -10.96
N VAL A 186 6.42 3.40 -11.15
CA VAL A 186 6.90 2.99 -12.48
C VAL A 186 5.78 3.04 -13.53
N PRO A 187 4.59 2.42 -13.32
CA PRO A 187 3.50 2.55 -14.29
C PRO A 187 3.04 4.00 -14.47
N ALA A 188 3.02 4.83 -13.42
CA ALA A 188 2.67 6.24 -13.56
C ALA A 188 3.68 7.00 -14.45
N VAL A 189 4.98 6.77 -14.29
CA VAL A 189 6.01 7.37 -15.15
C VAL A 189 5.94 6.82 -16.58
N VAL A 190 5.57 5.53 -16.78
CA VAL A 190 5.30 4.92 -18.08
C VAL A 190 4.14 5.65 -18.77
N ASP A 191 3.04 5.88 -18.06
CA ASP A 191 1.89 6.58 -18.61
C ASP A 191 2.24 8.03 -18.97
N LEU A 192 2.96 8.77 -18.11
CA LEU A 192 3.43 10.12 -18.43
C LEU A 192 4.35 10.14 -19.67
N ALA A 193 5.21 9.13 -19.84
CA ALA A 193 6.03 9.00 -21.04
C ALA A 193 5.17 8.78 -22.29
N CYS A 194 4.19 7.87 -22.23
CA CYS A 194 3.22 7.64 -23.32
C CYS A 194 2.35 8.86 -23.62
N MET A 195 1.96 9.62 -22.59
CA MET A 195 1.22 10.87 -22.78
C MET A 195 2.05 11.91 -23.56
N ARG A 196 3.38 11.97 -23.34
CA ARG A 196 4.29 12.81 -24.17
C ARG A 196 4.28 12.38 -25.62
N ASP A 197 4.33 11.07 -25.88
CA ASP A 197 4.25 10.54 -27.25
C ASP A 197 2.89 10.85 -27.90
N ALA A 198 1.80 10.71 -27.14
CA ALA A 198 0.46 11.06 -27.60
C ALA A 198 0.33 12.56 -27.93
N MET A 199 0.85 13.44 -27.06
CA MET A 199 0.89 14.89 -27.31
C MET A 199 1.63 15.21 -28.60
N ASN A 200 2.79 14.59 -28.82
CA ASN A 200 3.58 14.77 -30.02
C ASN A 200 2.84 14.28 -31.27
N LYS A 201 2.21 13.08 -31.21
CA LYS A 201 1.39 12.52 -32.29
C LYS A 201 0.18 13.42 -32.66
N LEU A 202 -0.39 14.08 -31.67
CA LEU A 202 -1.52 15.02 -31.84
C LEU A 202 -1.06 16.46 -32.21
N GLY A 203 0.23 16.67 -32.45
CA GLY A 203 0.79 17.96 -32.92
C GLY A 203 0.93 19.03 -31.81
N SER A 204 1.00 18.63 -30.55
CA SER A 204 1.17 19.52 -29.40
C SER A 204 2.53 19.34 -28.72
N ASP A 205 2.91 20.29 -27.88
CA ASP A 205 4.20 20.26 -27.16
C ASP A 205 4.16 19.20 -26.05
N SER A 206 5.00 18.17 -26.15
CA SER A 206 5.15 17.09 -25.16
C SER A 206 5.66 17.59 -23.79
N ASN A 207 6.31 18.75 -23.72
CA ASN A 207 6.76 19.34 -22.48
C ASN A 207 5.62 19.85 -21.59
N LYS A 208 4.40 19.97 -22.13
CA LYS A 208 3.20 20.24 -21.30
C LYS A 208 2.91 19.08 -20.33
N ILE A 209 3.37 17.87 -20.63
CA ILE A 209 3.29 16.72 -19.70
C ILE A 209 4.48 16.80 -18.75
N ASN A 210 4.32 17.55 -17.67
CA ASN A 210 5.31 17.74 -16.64
C ASN A 210 4.63 18.08 -15.30
N PRO A 211 5.11 17.56 -14.15
CA PRO A 211 4.51 17.83 -12.85
C PRO A 211 4.46 19.34 -12.50
N LEU A 212 3.27 19.82 -12.19
CA LEU A 212 3.02 21.20 -11.75
C LEU A 212 3.09 21.36 -10.23
N VAL A 213 3.02 20.26 -9.50
CA VAL A 213 3.24 20.17 -8.05
C VAL A 213 4.47 19.30 -7.76
N PRO A 214 5.14 19.46 -6.59
CA PRO A 214 6.24 18.57 -6.23
C PRO A 214 5.82 17.10 -6.24
N VAL A 215 6.64 16.25 -6.84
CA VAL A 215 6.46 14.80 -6.89
C VAL A 215 7.68 14.14 -6.27
N ASP A 216 7.46 13.34 -5.23
CA ASP A 216 8.49 12.55 -4.58
C ASP A 216 8.24 11.06 -4.86
N LEU A 217 9.19 10.36 -5.48
CA LEU A 217 9.14 8.91 -5.73
C LEU A 217 10.22 8.21 -4.92
N VAL A 218 9.84 7.22 -4.12
CA VAL A 218 10.78 6.42 -3.31
C VAL A 218 10.80 4.99 -3.83
N ILE A 219 12.00 4.46 -4.10
CA ILE A 219 12.21 3.06 -4.52
C ILE A 219 12.36 2.21 -3.25
N ASP A 220 11.31 1.45 -2.91
CA ASP A 220 11.20 0.80 -1.61
C ASP A 220 10.45 -0.55 -1.59
N HIS A 221 9.87 -0.98 -2.73
CA HIS A 221 9.05 -2.18 -2.81
C HIS A 221 9.72 -3.33 -3.58
N SER A 222 10.90 -3.15 -4.14
CA SER A 222 11.56 -4.11 -5.04
C SER A 222 12.48 -5.11 -4.36
N VAL A 223 12.91 -4.86 -3.12
CA VAL A 223 13.77 -5.79 -2.39
C VAL A 223 13.00 -7.03 -1.92
N GLN A 224 13.56 -8.21 -2.19
CA GLN A 224 13.02 -9.51 -1.80
C GLN A 224 13.91 -10.18 -0.77
N VAL A 225 13.33 -10.95 0.15
CA VAL A 225 14.08 -11.68 1.17
C VAL A 225 14.55 -13.04 0.60
N ASP A 226 15.53 -12.98 -0.30
CA ASP A 226 16.14 -14.21 -0.85
C ASP A 226 17.09 -14.84 0.18
N VAL A 227 17.89 -14.02 0.83
CA VAL A 227 18.82 -14.41 1.89
C VAL A 227 18.31 -13.91 3.22
N ALA A 228 18.16 -14.80 4.19
CA ALA A 228 17.74 -14.52 5.56
C ALA A 228 18.67 -15.19 6.58
N ARG A 229 18.56 -14.82 7.85
CA ARG A 229 19.32 -15.42 8.98
C ARG A 229 20.84 -15.39 8.77
N SER A 230 21.37 -14.37 8.10
CA SER A 230 22.78 -14.25 7.74
C SER A 230 23.29 -12.82 7.85
N GLU A 231 24.52 -12.63 8.30
CA GLU A 231 25.15 -11.30 8.44
C GLU A 231 25.30 -10.56 7.10
N ASN A 232 25.42 -11.27 5.99
CA ASN A 232 25.53 -10.67 4.65
C ASN A 232 24.17 -10.52 3.95
N ALA A 233 23.05 -10.79 4.62
CA ALA A 233 21.73 -10.83 3.99
C ALA A 233 21.37 -9.49 3.31
N VAL A 234 21.59 -8.35 3.97
CA VAL A 234 21.26 -7.04 3.40
C VAL A 234 22.06 -6.76 2.12
N GLN A 235 23.34 -7.09 2.10
CA GLN A 235 24.17 -6.87 0.91
C GLN A 235 23.74 -7.79 -0.25
N ALA A 236 23.56 -9.08 0.03
CA ALA A 236 23.15 -10.06 -0.97
C ALA A 236 21.78 -9.75 -1.58
N ASN A 237 20.79 -9.41 -0.75
CA ASN A 237 19.46 -9.06 -1.22
C ASN A 237 19.45 -7.77 -2.04
N MET A 238 20.24 -6.77 -1.66
CA MET A 238 20.39 -5.52 -2.39
C MET A 238 21.07 -5.72 -3.76
N GLU A 239 22.06 -6.59 -3.86
CA GLU A 239 22.69 -6.96 -5.13
C GLU A 239 21.72 -7.67 -6.05
N LEU A 240 20.95 -8.64 -5.52
CA LEU A 240 19.89 -9.34 -6.28
C LEU A 240 18.77 -8.39 -6.71
N GLU A 241 18.33 -7.49 -5.82
CA GLU A 241 17.36 -6.44 -6.14
C GLU A 241 17.83 -5.62 -7.34
N PHE A 242 19.08 -5.16 -7.30
CA PHE A 242 19.64 -4.33 -8.35
C PHE A 242 19.81 -5.08 -9.65
N GLN A 243 20.29 -6.32 -9.60
CA GLN A 243 20.42 -7.19 -10.77
C GLN A 243 19.07 -7.39 -11.49
N ARG A 244 18.02 -7.74 -10.72
CA ARG A 244 16.67 -8.02 -11.25
C ARG A 244 15.96 -6.78 -11.78
N ASN A 245 16.23 -5.61 -11.20
CA ASN A 245 15.48 -4.39 -11.45
C ASN A 245 16.27 -3.31 -12.18
N LYS A 246 17.45 -3.62 -12.71
CA LYS A 246 18.36 -2.66 -13.33
C LYS A 246 17.68 -1.82 -14.41
N GLU A 247 16.86 -2.43 -15.27
CA GLU A 247 16.13 -1.75 -16.35
C GLU A 247 15.09 -0.77 -15.76
N ARG A 248 14.30 -1.21 -14.77
CA ARG A 248 13.35 -0.36 -14.05
C ARG A 248 14.02 0.83 -13.37
N PHE A 249 15.15 0.60 -12.73
CA PHE A 249 15.92 1.65 -12.07
C PHE A 249 16.51 2.64 -13.09
N ALA A 250 17.00 2.16 -14.23
CA ALA A 250 17.43 3.03 -15.33
C ALA A 250 16.29 3.89 -15.86
N PHE A 251 15.09 3.31 -16.02
CA PHE A 251 13.89 4.04 -16.43
C PHE A 251 13.51 5.14 -15.43
N LEU A 252 13.45 4.82 -14.13
CA LEU A 252 13.16 5.82 -13.09
C LEU A 252 14.23 6.92 -13.01
N LYS A 253 15.51 6.56 -13.20
CA LYS A 253 16.60 7.53 -13.25
C LYS A 253 16.49 8.42 -14.51
N TRP A 254 16.04 7.88 -15.65
CA TRP A 254 15.68 8.69 -16.81
C TRP A 254 14.54 9.65 -16.46
N GLY A 255 13.49 9.16 -15.84
CA GLY A 255 12.34 9.96 -15.42
C GLY A 255 12.73 11.14 -14.53
N SER A 256 13.64 10.93 -13.57
CA SER A 256 14.16 12.01 -12.70
C SER A 256 14.91 13.11 -13.47
N ASN A 257 15.44 12.80 -14.63
CA ASN A 257 16.12 13.77 -15.51
C ASN A 257 15.17 14.40 -16.55
N ALA A 258 14.19 13.62 -17.03
CA ALA A 258 13.28 14.02 -18.10
C ALA A 258 12.10 14.88 -17.59
N PHE A 259 11.65 14.66 -16.35
CA PHE A 259 10.59 15.43 -15.72
C PHE A 259 11.16 16.44 -14.74
N GLN A 260 10.70 17.68 -14.83
CA GLN A 260 10.98 18.68 -13.82
C GLN A 260 10.08 18.48 -12.59
N ASN A 261 10.51 19.00 -11.43
CA ASN A 261 9.73 18.93 -10.19
C ASN A 261 9.43 17.50 -9.69
N MET A 262 10.26 16.53 -10.12
CA MET A 262 10.20 15.12 -9.71
C MET A 262 11.50 14.70 -9.03
N LEU A 263 11.40 14.30 -7.75
CA LEU A 263 12.49 13.72 -6.98
C LEU A 263 12.36 12.20 -7.01
N VAL A 264 13.45 11.48 -7.31
CA VAL A 264 13.52 10.02 -7.16
C VAL A 264 14.53 9.69 -6.06
N VAL A 265 14.05 9.04 -5.01
CA VAL A 265 14.87 8.52 -3.91
C VAL A 265 15.33 7.11 -4.28
N PRO A 266 16.65 6.86 -4.34
CA PRO A 266 17.23 5.60 -4.78
C PRO A 266 16.88 4.40 -3.88
N PRO A 267 17.03 3.14 -4.39
CA PRO A 267 16.77 1.92 -3.62
C PRO A 267 17.71 1.81 -2.41
N GLY A 268 17.23 1.16 -1.35
CA GLY A 268 17.96 0.99 -0.08
C GLY A 268 17.88 2.19 0.86
N SER A 269 17.11 3.23 0.52
CA SER A 269 16.97 4.44 1.36
C SER A 269 15.94 4.28 2.49
N GLY A 270 14.98 3.38 2.35
CA GLY A 270 13.91 3.13 3.30
C GLY A 270 12.54 3.07 2.65
N ILE A 271 11.51 2.80 3.45
CA ILE A 271 10.13 2.74 2.99
C ILE A 271 9.55 4.15 2.82
N VAL A 272 8.81 4.38 1.75
CA VAL A 272 8.26 5.69 1.35
C VAL A 272 7.53 6.42 2.50
N HIS A 273 6.73 5.71 3.29
CA HIS A 273 5.92 6.32 4.34
C HIS A 273 6.75 6.78 5.53
N GLN A 274 7.80 6.03 5.91
CA GLN A 274 8.71 6.44 6.97
C GLN A 274 9.63 7.58 6.49
N VAL A 275 10.14 7.51 5.25
CA VAL A 275 10.90 8.61 4.62
C VAL A 275 10.04 9.87 4.51
N ASN A 276 8.74 9.72 4.19
CA ASN A 276 7.79 10.84 4.14
C ASN A 276 7.60 11.46 5.53
N LEU A 277 7.37 10.64 6.55
CA LEU A 277 7.17 11.10 7.93
C LEU A 277 8.42 11.81 8.48
N GLU A 278 9.59 11.19 8.32
CA GLU A 278 10.85 11.67 8.90
C GLU A 278 11.48 12.83 8.12
N TYR A 279 11.22 12.95 6.79
CA TYR A 279 11.95 13.86 5.94
C TYR A 279 11.11 14.64 4.93
N LEU A 280 10.27 13.99 4.08
CA LEU A 280 9.59 14.66 2.96
C LEU A 280 8.40 15.51 3.41
N GLY A 281 7.70 15.14 4.50
CA GLY A 281 6.55 15.87 5.03
C GLY A 281 6.95 17.25 5.55
N ARG A 282 6.24 18.29 5.11
CA ARG A 282 6.59 19.69 5.38
C ARG A 282 5.70 20.35 6.43
N VAL A 283 4.50 19.80 6.68
CA VAL A 283 3.41 20.32 7.53
C VAL A 283 2.88 21.66 7.02
N VAL A 284 3.75 22.62 6.76
CA VAL A 284 3.43 23.92 6.13
C VAL A 284 4.47 24.19 5.04
N PHE A 285 3.99 24.42 3.83
CA PHE A 285 4.80 24.90 2.72
C PHE A 285 5.12 26.38 2.83
N ASN A 286 6.29 26.74 2.33
CA ASN A 286 6.65 28.12 1.98
C ASN A 286 7.13 28.12 0.52
N THR A 287 6.27 28.45 -0.40
CA THR A 287 6.58 28.50 -1.83
C THR A 287 6.65 29.97 -2.29
N SER A 288 7.87 30.45 -2.50
CA SER A 288 8.09 31.85 -2.91
C SER A 288 7.42 32.90 -2.01
N GLY A 289 7.38 32.64 -0.71
CA GLY A 289 6.75 33.51 0.28
C GLY A 289 5.26 33.28 0.50
N LEU A 290 4.63 32.33 -0.16
CA LEU A 290 3.26 31.92 0.12
C LEU A 290 3.27 30.69 1.04
N LEU A 291 2.59 30.80 2.18
CA LEU A 291 2.47 29.77 3.20
C LEU A 291 1.11 29.07 3.07
N TYR A 292 1.11 27.72 3.14
CA TYR A 292 -0.11 26.91 3.10
C TYR A 292 0.11 25.51 3.69
N PRO A 293 -0.93 24.80 4.14
CA PRO A 293 -0.79 23.47 4.70
C PRO A 293 -0.23 22.49 3.68
N ASP A 294 0.64 21.58 4.12
CA ASP A 294 0.99 20.40 3.35
C ASP A 294 -0.23 19.48 3.22
N SER A 295 -0.44 18.99 2.03
CA SER A 295 -1.43 17.96 1.73
C SER A 295 -0.90 17.07 0.62
N VAL A 296 -1.11 15.77 0.72
CA VAL A 296 -0.49 14.81 -0.20
C VAL A 296 -1.46 13.74 -0.65
N VAL A 297 -1.45 13.47 -1.95
CA VAL A 297 -2.04 12.25 -2.46
C VAL A 297 -0.93 11.31 -2.93
N GLY A 298 -1.08 10.02 -2.67
CA GLY A 298 -0.05 9.05 -3.00
C GLY A 298 -0.57 7.83 -3.72
N THR A 299 0.27 7.21 -4.54
CA THR A 299 -0.07 5.97 -5.24
C THR A 299 -0.04 4.75 -4.33
N ASP A 300 0.28 4.92 -3.05
CA ASP A 300 0.16 3.89 -2.03
C ASP A 300 -0.94 4.22 -1.04
N SER A 301 -1.75 3.23 -0.65
CA SER A 301 -2.85 3.41 0.28
C SER A 301 -2.39 3.89 1.67
N HIS A 302 -1.17 3.52 2.11
CA HIS A 302 -0.62 3.91 3.40
C HIS A 302 0.05 5.31 3.40
N THR A 303 -0.14 6.11 2.35
CA THR A 303 0.14 7.55 2.36
C THR A 303 -0.50 8.24 3.57
N THR A 304 -1.61 7.67 4.05
CA THR A 304 -2.29 8.08 5.29
C THR A 304 -1.42 8.10 6.55
N MET A 305 -0.26 7.44 6.57
CA MET A 305 0.66 7.50 7.70
C MET A 305 1.07 8.93 8.06
N ILE A 306 1.10 9.82 7.08
CA ILE A 306 1.47 11.22 7.26
C ILE A 306 0.42 12.02 8.05
N ASP A 307 -0.82 11.51 8.14
CA ASP A 307 -1.89 12.15 8.91
C ASP A 307 -1.54 12.22 10.40
N GLY A 308 -0.68 11.30 10.89
CA GLY A 308 -0.12 11.35 12.23
C GLY A 308 0.77 12.57 12.49
N LEU A 309 1.32 13.18 11.43
CA LEU A 309 2.10 14.43 11.47
C LEU A 309 1.22 15.69 11.34
N GLY A 310 -0.09 15.54 11.17
CA GLY A 310 -1.03 16.63 10.91
C GLY A 310 -1.02 17.13 9.46
N VAL A 311 -0.61 16.28 8.52
CA VAL A 311 -0.69 16.54 7.08
C VAL A 311 -1.84 15.72 6.52
N ALA A 312 -2.76 16.34 5.79
CA ALA A 312 -3.87 15.62 5.16
C ALA A 312 -3.33 14.81 3.98
N GLY A 313 -3.36 13.48 4.11
CA GLY A 313 -2.79 12.59 3.12
C GLY A 313 -3.61 11.31 2.92
N TRP A 314 -3.81 10.88 1.67
CA TRP A 314 -4.48 9.62 1.38
C TRP A 314 -4.02 8.98 0.08
N GLY A 315 -4.31 7.67 -0.03
CA GLY A 315 -4.04 6.90 -1.22
C GLY A 315 -5.04 7.16 -2.33
N VAL A 316 -4.53 7.24 -3.56
CA VAL A 316 -5.29 7.32 -4.82
C VAL A 316 -4.73 6.34 -5.83
N GLY A 317 -5.44 6.10 -6.93
CA GLY A 317 -4.88 5.34 -8.04
C GLY A 317 -3.77 6.09 -8.78
N GLY A 318 -2.91 5.37 -9.49
CA GLY A 318 -1.85 5.97 -10.30
C GLY A 318 -2.39 7.01 -11.27
N ILE A 319 -3.46 6.68 -11.98
CA ILE A 319 -4.10 7.58 -12.95
C ILE A 319 -4.68 8.88 -12.34
N GLU A 320 -5.18 8.83 -11.11
CA GLU A 320 -5.62 10.03 -10.39
C GLU A 320 -4.42 10.87 -9.93
N ALA A 321 -3.37 10.21 -9.44
CA ALA A 321 -2.12 10.88 -9.07
C ALA A 321 -1.49 11.61 -10.27
N GLU A 322 -1.48 10.98 -11.44
CA GLU A 322 -0.99 11.56 -12.69
C GLU A 322 -1.80 12.79 -13.11
N ALA A 323 -3.13 12.72 -13.03
CA ALA A 323 -4.01 13.86 -13.30
C ALA A 323 -3.72 15.03 -12.31
N ALA A 324 -3.55 14.72 -11.01
CA ALA A 324 -3.19 15.72 -10.00
C ALA A 324 -1.81 16.34 -10.25
N MET A 325 -0.80 15.54 -10.64
CA MET A 325 0.51 16.06 -11.06
C MET A 325 0.39 17.08 -12.19
N LEU A 326 -0.53 16.84 -13.14
CA LEU A 326 -0.74 17.70 -14.32
C LEU A 326 -1.72 18.87 -14.04
N GLY A 327 -2.00 19.15 -12.75
CA GLY A 327 -2.75 20.32 -12.31
C GLY A 327 -4.27 20.21 -12.39
N GLN A 328 -4.80 19.00 -12.71
CA GLN A 328 -6.23 18.76 -12.62
C GLN A 328 -6.66 18.68 -11.15
N PRO A 329 -7.71 19.41 -10.73
CA PRO A 329 -8.28 19.18 -9.42
C PRO A 329 -8.89 17.79 -9.38
N MET A 330 -8.67 17.11 -8.26
CA MET A 330 -9.35 15.85 -7.99
C MET A 330 -10.81 16.15 -7.63
N SER A 331 -11.74 15.49 -8.27
CA SER A 331 -13.13 15.54 -7.85
C SER A 331 -13.35 14.57 -6.69
N MET A 332 -13.93 15.04 -5.61
CA MET A 332 -14.27 14.20 -4.47
C MET A 332 -15.60 14.63 -3.86
N VAL A 333 -16.34 13.65 -3.35
CA VAL A 333 -17.50 13.94 -2.49
C VAL A 333 -16.99 14.51 -1.17
N LEU A 334 -17.55 15.62 -0.73
CA LEU A 334 -17.20 16.25 0.53
C LEU A 334 -17.42 15.26 1.69
N PRO A 335 -16.34 14.79 2.35
CA PRO A 335 -16.43 13.65 3.26
C PRO A 335 -17.10 14.02 4.58
N GLY A 336 -17.87 13.08 5.14
CA GLY A 336 -18.21 13.11 6.55
C GLY A 336 -16.96 12.83 7.41
N VAL A 337 -16.92 13.37 8.61
CA VAL A 337 -15.82 13.17 9.56
C VAL A 337 -16.33 12.45 10.80
N VAL A 338 -15.71 11.34 11.16
CA VAL A 338 -15.96 10.62 12.41
C VAL A 338 -14.98 11.13 13.46
N GLY A 339 -15.49 11.73 14.52
CA GLY A 339 -14.68 12.13 15.67
C GLY A 339 -14.40 10.91 16.56
N PHE A 340 -13.12 10.60 16.76
CA PHE A 340 -12.68 9.48 17.60
C PHE A 340 -11.98 10.02 18.85
N LYS A 341 -12.69 9.98 19.99
CA LYS A 341 -12.15 10.48 21.25
C LYS A 341 -11.26 9.43 21.91
N LEU A 342 -10.04 9.85 22.26
CA LEU A 342 -9.09 9.07 23.06
C LEU A 342 -9.03 9.66 24.48
N SER A 343 -9.05 8.81 25.48
CA SER A 343 -8.91 9.19 26.89
C SER A 343 -8.04 8.19 27.65
N GLY A 344 -7.53 8.59 28.82
CA GLY A 344 -6.70 7.72 29.65
C GLY A 344 -5.31 7.45 29.05
N LYS A 345 -4.66 6.37 29.51
CA LYS A 345 -3.28 6.00 29.17
C LYS A 345 -3.16 4.50 28.92
N LEU A 346 -2.28 4.09 28.00
CA LEU A 346 -1.98 2.68 27.77
C LEU A 346 -1.38 2.02 29.03
N ARG A 347 -1.83 0.80 29.33
CA ARG A 347 -1.32 0.01 30.44
C ARG A 347 0.07 -0.55 30.13
N ASN A 348 0.84 -0.88 31.17
CA ASN A 348 2.12 -1.57 31.03
C ASN A 348 1.95 -2.87 30.23
N GLY A 349 2.86 -3.14 29.29
CA GLY A 349 2.85 -4.32 28.44
C GLY A 349 1.97 -4.21 27.19
N VAL A 350 1.21 -3.11 27.02
CA VAL A 350 0.42 -2.82 25.82
C VAL A 350 1.25 -1.94 24.86
N THR A 351 1.16 -2.23 23.59
CA THR A 351 1.90 -1.53 22.53
C THR A 351 0.99 -0.68 21.63
N ALA A 352 1.60 0.26 20.88
CA ALA A 352 0.90 1.00 19.83
C ALA A 352 0.23 0.08 18.80
N THR A 353 0.81 -1.10 18.55
CA THR A 353 0.22 -2.09 17.63
C THR A 353 -1.09 -2.66 18.18
N ASP A 354 -1.16 -2.94 19.49
CA ASP A 354 -2.41 -3.40 20.13
C ASP A 354 -3.49 -2.33 20.01
N LEU A 355 -3.12 -1.07 20.23
CA LEU A 355 -4.01 0.07 20.06
C LEU A 355 -4.52 0.19 18.61
N VAL A 356 -3.64 0.14 17.61
CA VAL A 356 -4.07 0.30 16.21
C VAL A 356 -4.96 -0.86 15.74
N LEU A 357 -4.70 -2.08 16.18
CA LEU A 357 -5.55 -3.23 15.86
C LEU A 357 -6.93 -3.11 16.52
N THR A 358 -7.00 -2.56 17.74
CA THR A 358 -8.27 -2.26 18.45
C THR A 358 -9.06 -1.18 17.72
N VAL A 359 -8.42 -0.06 17.37
CA VAL A 359 -9.03 1.04 16.59
C VAL A 359 -9.51 0.55 15.21
N THR A 360 -8.72 -0.30 14.56
CA THR A 360 -9.07 -0.89 13.25
C THR A 360 -10.34 -1.71 13.33
N GLN A 361 -10.49 -2.56 14.34
CA GLN A 361 -11.71 -3.35 14.55
C GLN A 361 -12.93 -2.46 14.84
N MET A 362 -12.77 -1.46 15.72
CA MET A 362 -13.86 -0.54 16.09
C MET A 362 -14.36 0.26 14.90
N LEU A 363 -13.46 0.87 14.14
CA LEU A 363 -13.79 1.71 12.98
C LEU A 363 -14.38 0.89 11.82
N ARG A 364 -13.82 -0.31 11.57
CA ARG A 364 -14.39 -1.20 10.55
C ARG A 364 -15.82 -1.61 10.88
N LYS A 365 -16.09 -1.90 12.16
CA LYS A 365 -17.44 -2.21 12.66
C LYS A 365 -18.39 -1.00 12.56
N HIS A 366 -17.89 0.22 12.82
CA HIS A 366 -18.67 1.45 12.72
C HIS A 366 -19.05 1.82 11.27
N GLY A 367 -18.22 1.45 10.29
CA GLY A 367 -18.45 1.75 8.87
C GLY A 367 -18.00 3.16 8.49
N VAL A 368 -16.71 3.30 8.18
CA VAL A 368 -16.07 4.59 7.87
C VAL A 368 -15.61 4.72 6.41
N VAL A 369 -16.04 3.82 5.54
CA VAL A 369 -15.67 3.86 4.10
C VAL A 369 -16.10 5.20 3.49
N GLY A 370 -15.16 5.88 2.83
CA GLY A 370 -15.37 7.18 2.22
C GLY A 370 -15.43 8.36 3.20
N LYS A 371 -15.24 8.14 4.50
CA LYS A 371 -15.19 9.19 5.53
C LYS A 371 -13.76 9.49 5.95
N PHE A 372 -13.57 10.63 6.60
CA PHE A 372 -12.39 10.93 7.39
C PHE A 372 -12.63 10.49 8.83
N VAL A 373 -11.56 10.13 9.53
CA VAL A 373 -11.54 9.95 10.98
C VAL A 373 -10.61 11.02 11.55
N GLU A 374 -11.06 11.75 12.56
CA GLU A 374 -10.24 12.75 13.24
C GLU A 374 -10.16 12.42 14.72
N PHE A 375 -8.93 12.22 15.20
CA PHE A 375 -8.65 11.85 16.59
C PHE A 375 -8.54 13.09 17.47
N TYR A 376 -9.12 13.02 18.67
CA TYR A 376 -9.12 14.10 19.64
C TYR A 376 -9.25 13.56 21.07
N GLY A 377 -9.15 14.43 22.05
CA GLY A 377 -9.24 14.11 23.47
C GLY A 377 -7.90 14.16 24.20
N ASP A 378 -7.94 14.05 25.52
CA ASP A 378 -6.79 14.14 26.42
C ASP A 378 -5.82 12.96 26.28
N GLY A 379 -6.30 11.78 25.91
CA GLY A 379 -5.43 10.63 25.61
C GLY A 379 -4.45 10.86 24.47
N MET A 380 -4.63 11.89 23.64
CA MET A 380 -3.67 12.23 22.58
C MET A 380 -2.31 12.70 23.10
N GLU A 381 -2.25 13.39 24.24
CA GLU A 381 -0.98 13.82 24.86
C GLU A 381 -0.11 12.63 25.31
N GLU A 382 -0.75 11.50 25.63
CA GLU A 382 -0.07 10.26 26.04
C GLU A 382 0.53 9.47 24.88
N LEU A 383 0.17 9.79 23.63
CA LEU A 383 0.65 9.13 22.44
C LEU A 383 1.82 9.89 21.81
N SER A 384 2.94 9.20 21.64
CA SER A 384 4.03 9.73 20.81
C SER A 384 3.56 9.94 19.37
N LEU A 385 4.30 10.77 18.59
CA LEU A 385 3.97 10.93 17.19
C LEU A 385 4.05 9.61 16.41
N ALA A 386 4.97 8.74 16.76
CA ALA A 386 5.09 7.42 16.14
C ALA A 386 3.86 6.52 16.40
N ASP A 387 3.25 6.61 17.59
CA ASP A 387 1.98 5.91 17.89
C ASP A 387 0.84 6.44 17.03
N ARG A 388 0.71 7.75 16.90
CA ARG A 388 -0.28 8.42 16.04
C ARG A 388 -0.08 8.01 14.56
N ALA A 389 1.16 8.01 14.08
CA ALA A 389 1.50 7.58 12.73
C ALA A 389 1.18 6.10 12.48
N THR A 390 1.35 5.24 13.50
CA THR A 390 0.95 3.83 13.46
C THR A 390 -0.57 3.68 13.25
N ILE A 391 -1.38 4.46 13.96
CA ILE A 391 -2.84 4.46 13.82
C ILE A 391 -3.25 5.01 12.44
N ALA A 392 -2.68 6.14 12.05
CA ALA A 392 -2.94 6.78 10.76
C ALA A 392 -2.57 5.88 9.58
N ASN A 393 -1.48 5.10 9.70
CA ASN A 393 -1.03 4.16 8.67
C ASN A 393 -2.10 3.15 8.28
N MET A 394 -2.85 2.61 9.25
CA MET A 394 -3.87 1.58 9.02
C MET A 394 -5.25 2.14 8.62
N SER A 395 -5.34 3.40 8.19
CA SER A 395 -6.62 3.96 7.69
C SER A 395 -7.26 3.12 6.57
N PRO A 396 -6.52 2.60 5.59
CA PRO A 396 -7.09 1.70 4.59
C PRO A 396 -7.67 0.42 5.17
N GLU A 397 -7.06 -0.13 6.23
CA GLU A 397 -7.49 -1.38 6.85
C GLU A 397 -8.78 -1.20 7.65
N TYR A 398 -8.99 -0.06 8.30
CA TYR A 398 -10.29 0.23 8.91
C TYR A 398 -11.29 0.87 7.93
N GLY A 399 -10.86 1.21 6.70
CA GLY A 399 -11.71 1.63 5.59
C GLY A 399 -11.91 3.14 5.47
N ALA A 400 -11.24 3.96 6.28
CA ALA A 400 -11.31 5.42 6.17
C ALA A 400 -10.45 5.97 5.02
N THR A 401 -10.80 7.14 4.53
CA THR A 401 -9.96 7.86 3.57
C THR A 401 -8.68 8.36 4.23
N MET A 402 -8.76 8.85 5.47
CA MET A 402 -7.62 9.18 6.32
C MET A 402 -7.96 9.08 7.81
N GLY A 403 -6.92 9.01 8.66
CA GLY A 403 -7.01 9.03 10.11
C GLY A 403 -6.15 10.17 10.68
N PHE A 404 -6.75 11.33 10.83
CA PHE A 404 -6.07 12.59 11.02
C PHE A 404 -5.83 12.92 12.50
N PHE A 405 -4.61 13.31 12.80
CA PHE A 405 -4.19 13.83 14.10
C PHE A 405 -3.81 15.32 13.95
N PRO A 406 -4.52 16.24 14.58
CA PRO A 406 -4.17 17.67 14.53
C PRO A 406 -2.79 17.93 15.12
N VAL A 407 -2.10 18.95 14.59
CA VAL A 407 -0.77 19.33 15.06
C VAL A 407 -0.84 19.94 16.46
N ASP A 408 0.05 19.48 17.33
CA ASP A 408 0.24 19.94 18.70
C ASP A 408 1.73 20.03 19.08
N HIS A 409 2.03 20.20 20.35
CA HIS A 409 3.41 20.29 20.84
C HIS A 409 4.21 18.98 20.66
N VAL A 410 3.56 17.82 20.71
CA VAL A 410 4.21 16.52 20.44
C VAL A 410 4.71 16.46 18.99
N THR A 411 3.90 16.96 18.05
CA THR A 411 4.30 17.09 16.64
C THR A 411 5.51 18.03 16.50
N LEU A 412 5.52 19.19 17.17
CA LEU A 412 6.66 20.11 17.09
C LEU A 412 7.96 19.50 17.65
N GLN A 413 7.87 18.72 18.73
CA GLN A 413 9.01 17.99 19.29
C GLN A 413 9.56 16.95 18.28
N TYR A 414 8.68 16.21 17.61
CA TYR A 414 9.08 15.25 16.59
C TYR A 414 9.75 15.92 15.39
N LEU A 415 9.24 17.06 14.93
CA LEU A 415 9.87 17.83 13.86
C LEU A 415 11.31 18.25 14.22
N LYS A 416 11.56 18.67 15.47
CA LYS A 416 12.91 18.97 15.97
C LYS A 416 13.78 17.71 16.03
N LEU A 417 13.25 16.60 16.56
CA LEU A 417 13.95 15.31 16.64
C LEU A 417 14.41 14.85 15.25
N THR A 418 13.56 14.99 14.23
CA THR A 418 13.84 14.59 12.85
C THR A 418 14.63 15.60 12.03
N GLY A 419 15.12 16.68 12.67
CA GLY A 419 16.11 17.60 12.11
C GLY A 419 15.54 18.77 11.33
N ARG A 420 14.25 19.11 11.46
CA ARG A 420 13.71 20.36 10.95
C ARG A 420 14.28 21.52 11.79
N SER A 421 14.64 22.61 11.10
CA SER A 421 15.25 23.76 11.79
C SER A 421 14.27 24.46 12.74
N ASP A 422 14.79 25.07 13.81
CA ASP A 422 13.95 25.86 14.74
C ASP A 422 13.17 26.96 14.04
N GLU A 423 13.73 27.56 12.98
CA GLU A 423 13.03 28.56 12.16
C GLU A 423 11.82 27.94 11.44
N THR A 424 12.00 26.74 10.85
CA THR A 424 10.91 26.02 10.18
C THR A 424 9.83 25.62 11.17
N VAL A 425 10.21 25.09 12.35
CA VAL A 425 9.25 24.71 13.39
C VAL A 425 8.49 25.91 13.91
N SER A 426 9.17 27.04 14.13
CA SER A 426 8.52 28.29 14.54
C SER A 426 7.54 28.83 13.48
N MET A 427 7.90 28.76 12.20
CA MET A 427 7.01 29.11 11.10
C MET A 427 5.75 28.24 11.07
N ILE A 428 5.91 26.92 11.22
CA ILE A 428 4.80 25.95 11.24
C ILE A 428 3.84 26.28 12.38
N GLU A 429 4.36 26.45 13.60
CA GLU A 429 3.55 26.78 14.77
C GLU A 429 2.81 28.11 14.59
N ALA A 430 3.53 29.15 14.15
CA ALA A 430 2.94 30.47 13.93
C ALA A 430 1.80 30.44 12.88
N TYR A 431 2.00 29.73 11.78
CA TYR A 431 0.99 29.57 10.74
C TYR A 431 -0.26 28.83 11.25
N LEU A 432 -0.07 27.70 11.93
CA LEU A 432 -1.18 26.89 12.41
C LEU A 432 -1.98 27.58 13.51
N ARG A 433 -1.32 28.32 14.42
CA ARG A 433 -1.99 29.15 15.43
C ARG A 433 -2.77 30.29 14.76
N ALA A 434 -2.19 30.95 13.76
CA ALA A 434 -2.84 32.04 13.02
C ALA A 434 -4.12 31.60 12.29
N ASN A 435 -4.15 30.36 11.80
CA ASN A 435 -5.33 29.76 11.15
C ASN A 435 -6.20 28.90 12.09
N LYS A 436 -5.94 28.96 13.41
CA LYS A 436 -6.65 28.17 14.43
C LYS A 436 -6.64 26.67 14.14
N MET A 437 -5.50 26.16 13.64
CA MET A 437 -5.29 24.75 13.27
C MET A 437 -4.28 24.04 14.19
N PHE A 438 -3.84 24.69 15.28
CA PHE A 438 -2.97 24.13 16.31
C PHE A 438 -3.77 23.74 17.54
N VAL A 439 -3.50 22.55 18.10
CA VAL A 439 -4.11 22.11 19.36
C VAL A 439 -3.21 22.48 20.51
N ASP A 440 -3.74 23.31 21.44
CA ASP A 440 -3.08 23.63 22.69
C ASP A 440 -3.96 23.15 23.84
N TYR A 441 -3.55 22.09 24.54
CA TYR A 441 -4.32 21.49 25.63
C TYR A 441 -4.43 22.39 26.86
N LYS A 442 -3.64 23.45 26.94
CA LYS A 442 -3.70 24.45 28.03
C LYS A 442 -4.80 25.48 27.83
N GLU A 443 -5.30 25.60 26.60
CA GLU A 443 -6.39 26.51 26.27
C GLU A 443 -7.73 25.76 26.21
N PRO A 444 -8.85 26.42 26.53
CA PRO A 444 -10.16 25.82 26.35
C PRO A 444 -10.35 25.38 24.88
N GLN A 445 -10.57 24.10 24.65
CA GLN A 445 -10.78 23.60 23.30
C GLN A 445 -12.16 24.02 22.79
N GLN A 446 -12.20 24.58 21.61
CA GLN A 446 -13.46 24.89 20.93
C GLN A 446 -14.14 23.57 20.50
N GLU A 447 -15.43 23.43 20.81
CA GLU A 447 -16.20 22.25 20.42
C GLU A 447 -16.33 22.20 18.88
N ARG A 448 -15.86 21.10 18.29
CA ARG A 448 -16.00 20.81 16.87
C ARG A 448 -17.16 19.86 16.63
N VAL A 449 -17.76 20.00 15.48
CA VAL A 449 -18.85 19.11 15.08
C VAL A 449 -18.31 18.00 14.19
N TYR A 450 -18.75 16.77 14.46
CA TYR A 450 -18.43 15.60 13.64
C TYR A 450 -19.72 14.93 13.16
N SER A 451 -19.63 14.20 12.06
CA SER A 451 -20.79 13.47 11.50
C SER A 451 -21.23 12.32 12.40
N SER A 452 -20.32 11.73 13.15
CA SER A 452 -20.58 10.72 14.19
C SER A 452 -19.41 10.67 15.15
N TYR A 453 -19.62 10.02 16.30
CA TYR A 453 -18.64 10.00 17.39
C TYR A 453 -18.37 8.58 17.84
N LEU A 454 -17.09 8.30 18.11
CA LEU A 454 -16.61 7.12 18.81
C LEU A 454 -15.69 7.54 19.96
N GLN A 455 -15.51 6.66 20.94
CA GLN A 455 -14.56 6.88 22.02
C GLN A 455 -13.88 5.57 22.43
N LEU A 456 -12.65 5.69 22.88
CA LEU A 456 -11.86 4.60 23.45
C LEU A 456 -11.07 5.13 24.64
N ASP A 457 -11.23 4.48 25.80
CA ASP A 457 -10.30 4.64 26.90
C ASP A 457 -9.08 3.76 26.64
N LEU A 458 -7.87 4.37 26.60
CA LEU A 458 -6.63 3.67 26.35
C LEU A 458 -6.35 2.55 27.38
N THR A 459 -6.93 2.66 28.58
CA THR A 459 -6.82 1.61 29.60
C THR A 459 -7.58 0.32 29.26
N ASP A 460 -8.51 0.36 28.30
CA ASP A 460 -9.27 -0.81 27.85
C ASP A 460 -8.54 -1.61 26.75
N VAL A 461 -7.43 -1.10 26.23
CA VAL A 461 -6.65 -1.79 25.21
C VAL A 461 -5.91 -2.97 25.83
N GLU A 462 -6.04 -4.14 25.21
CA GLU A 462 -5.39 -5.39 25.64
C GLU A 462 -4.41 -5.86 24.57
N PRO A 463 -3.32 -6.58 24.95
CA PRO A 463 -2.42 -7.25 24.01
C PRO A 463 -3.21 -8.15 23.05
N CYS A 464 -2.96 -8.02 21.76
CA CYS A 464 -3.74 -8.71 20.74
C CYS A 464 -2.94 -8.94 19.45
N ILE A 465 -3.49 -9.78 18.59
CA ILE A 465 -3.06 -9.99 17.21
C ILE A 465 -4.28 -9.88 16.30
N SER A 466 -4.07 -9.82 14.98
CA SER A 466 -5.17 -9.88 14.00
C SER A 466 -4.92 -10.92 12.94
N GLY A 467 -5.92 -11.77 12.69
CA GLY A 467 -5.85 -12.83 11.69
C GLY A 467 -6.96 -13.87 11.85
N PRO A 468 -6.85 -14.97 11.09
CA PRO A 468 -5.71 -15.40 10.25
C PRO A 468 -5.65 -14.84 8.83
N LYS A 469 -6.62 -14.03 8.37
CA LYS A 469 -6.72 -13.64 6.95
C LYS A 469 -7.05 -12.16 6.74
N ARG A 470 -7.47 -11.40 7.77
CA ARG A 470 -7.88 -10.00 7.64
C ARG A 470 -7.32 -9.13 8.78
N PRO A 471 -6.94 -7.87 8.52
CA PRO A 471 -6.32 -7.00 9.53
C PRO A 471 -7.28 -6.53 10.65
N HIS A 472 -8.59 -6.60 10.45
CA HIS A 472 -9.61 -6.22 11.42
C HIS A 472 -10.19 -7.40 12.22
N ASP A 473 -9.74 -8.62 11.95
CA ASP A 473 -10.10 -9.82 12.74
C ASP A 473 -9.21 -9.91 13.99
N ARG A 474 -9.38 -8.92 14.90
CA ARG A 474 -8.62 -8.82 16.13
C ARG A 474 -8.96 -9.95 17.09
N VAL A 475 -7.94 -10.54 17.69
CA VAL A 475 -8.05 -11.60 18.72
C VAL A 475 -7.20 -11.20 19.92
N PRO A 476 -7.80 -11.06 21.13
CA PRO A 476 -7.03 -10.89 22.36
C PRO A 476 -6.04 -12.03 22.56
N LEU A 477 -4.83 -11.72 23.03
CA LEU A 477 -3.76 -12.72 23.17
C LEU A 477 -4.18 -13.92 24.05
N LYS A 478 -4.95 -13.67 25.13
CA LYS A 478 -5.54 -14.68 26.03
C LYS A 478 -6.52 -15.64 25.34
N GLU A 479 -7.11 -15.23 24.21
CA GLU A 479 -8.12 -16.01 23.47
C GLU A 479 -7.51 -16.70 22.24
N MET A 480 -6.24 -16.43 21.91
CA MET A 480 -5.61 -16.84 20.65
C MET A 480 -5.67 -18.35 20.43
N LYS A 481 -5.35 -19.14 21.44
CA LYS A 481 -5.36 -20.62 21.32
C LYS A 481 -6.76 -21.15 21.00
N SER A 482 -7.80 -20.63 21.68
CA SER A 482 -9.19 -21.04 21.44
C SER A 482 -9.70 -20.57 20.06
N ASP A 483 -9.33 -19.36 19.63
CA ASP A 483 -9.66 -18.85 18.28
C ASP A 483 -8.97 -19.68 17.19
N TRP A 484 -7.70 -20.09 17.39
CA TRP A 484 -6.99 -20.97 16.48
C TRP A 484 -7.70 -22.30 16.26
N HIS A 485 -8.10 -22.98 17.34
CA HIS A 485 -8.85 -24.23 17.23
C HIS A 485 -10.20 -24.05 16.53
N ALA A 486 -10.90 -22.94 16.82
CA ALA A 486 -12.13 -22.61 16.11
C ALA A 486 -11.89 -22.36 14.61
N CYS A 487 -10.75 -21.77 14.23
CA CYS A 487 -10.39 -21.58 12.82
C CYS A 487 -10.14 -22.90 12.09
N LEU A 488 -9.59 -23.93 12.75
CA LEU A 488 -9.43 -25.24 12.14
C LEU A 488 -10.79 -25.90 11.84
N ASP A 489 -11.76 -25.75 12.73
CA ASP A 489 -13.10 -26.35 12.63
C ASP A 489 -14.01 -25.65 11.64
N ASN A 490 -13.96 -24.31 11.60
CA ASN A 490 -14.89 -23.51 10.82
C ASN A 490 -14.77 -23.78 9.31
N LYS A 491 -15.90 -23.66 8.60
CA LYS A 491 -15.93 -23.73 7.13
C LYS A 491 -14.94 -22.73 6.53
N VAL A 492 -14.42 -23.09 5.36
CA VAL A 492 -13.54 -22.20 4.57
C VAL A 492 -14.24 -20.86 4.36
N GLY A 493 -13.53 -19.79 4.67
CA GLY A 493 -14.02 -18.41 4.64
C GLY A 493 -13.00 -17.48 5.25
N PHE A 494 -13.46 -16.39 5.84
CA PHE A 494 -12.58 -15.34 6.39
C PHE A 494 -11.70 -15.83 7.57
N LYS A 495 -12.16 -16.76 8.39
CA LYS A 495 -11.39 -17.32 9.50
C LYS A 495 -11.18 -18.84 9.39
N GLY A 496 -12.04 -19.57 8.69
CA GLY A 496 -12.06 -21.03 8.71
C GLY A 496 -11.12 -21.70 7.70
N PHE A 497 -10.65 -22.92 8.06
CA PHE A 497 -9.85 -23.81 7.22
C PHE A 497 -10.53 -25.13 6.91
N ALA A 498 -11.60 -25.50 7.63
CA ALA A 498 -12.36 -26.74 7.49
C ALA A 498 -11.49 -28.01 7.54
N ILE A 499 -10.56 -28.09 8.46
CA ILE A 499 -9.70 -29.25 8.63
C ILE A 499 -10.50 -30.36 9.34
N PRO A 500 -10.62 -31.57 8.76
CA PRO A 500 -11.27 -32.71 9.41
C PRO A 500 -10.67 -33.01 10.78
N LYS A 501 -11.49 -33.39 11.75
CA LYS A 501 -11.04 -33.60 13.15
C LYS A 501 -9.89 -34.61 13.24
N GLU A 502 -9.93 -35.64 12.43
CA GLU A 502 -8.89 -36.69 12.34
C GLU A 502 -7.57 -36.17 11.77
N ALA A 503 -7.60 -35.07 11.02
CA ALA A 503 -6.42 -34.48 10.41
C ALA A 503 -5.82 -33.32 11.24
N GLN A 504 -6.55 -32.81 12.25
CA GLN A 504 -6.10 -31.64 13.04
C GLN A 504 -4.83 -31.91 13.86
N GLU A 505 -4.54 -33.16 14.20
CA GLU A 505 -3.34 -33.60 14.90
C GLU A 505 -2.21 -34.06 13.95
N ASN A 506 -2.32 -33.80 12.65
CA ASN A 506 -1.30 -34.19 11.69
C ASN A 506 0.05 -33.55 12.01
N VAL A 507 1.10 -34.38 11.95
CA VAL A 507 2.50 -33.99 12.16
C VAL A 507 3.31 -34.34 10.92
N ALA A 508 3.80 -33.36 10.22
CA ALA A 508 4.75 -33.54 9.12
C ALA A 508 6.16 -33.64 9.65
N LYS A 509 6.76 -34.82 9.66
CA LYS A 509 8.16 -35.03 10.07
C LYS A 509 9.07 -34.95 8.86
N PHE A 510 10.16 -34.18 8.96
CA PHE A 510 11.11 -33.98 7.87
C PHE A 510 12.53 -33.81 8.39
N SER A 511 13.49 -33.72 7.48
CA SER A 511 14.88 -33.42 7.81
C SER A 511 15.22 -32.01 7.34
N PHE A 512 15.54 -31.10 8.27
CA PHE A 512 16.02 -29.76 7.98
C PHE A 512 17.53 -29.73 8.06
N HIS A 513 18.21 -29.65 6.93
CA HIS A 513 19.70 -29.67 6.84
C HIS A 513 20.35 -30.81 7.66
N GLY A 514 19.76 -31.99 7.60
CA GLY A 514 20.24 -33.19 8.32
C GLY A 514 19.79 -33.31 9.79
N GLN A 515 19.04 -32.34 10.30
CA GLN A 515 18.46 -32.37 11.64
C GLN A 515 16.97 -32.75 11.60
N PRO A 516 16.47 -33.59 12.50
CA PRO A 516 15.04 -33.94 12.54
C PRO A 516 14.21 -32.70 12.93
N ALA A 517 13.14 -32.49 12.19
CA ALA A 517 12.18 -31.39 12.39
C ALA A 517 10.75 -31.87 12.19
N GLU A 518 9.80 -31.12 12.74
CA GLU A 518 8.38 -31.41 12.57
C GLU A 518 7.57 -30.13 12.44
N LEU A 519 6.52 -30.17 11.63
CA LEU A 519 5.51 -29.12 11.50
C LEU A 519 4.12 -29.70 11.83
N LYS A 520 3.30 -28.86 12.45
CA LYS A 520 1.88 -29.11 12.75
C LYS A 520 1.04 -27.96 12.20
N HIS A 521 -0.28 -28.12 12.19
CA HIS A 521 -1.16 -26.97 11.96
C HIS A 521 -0.84 -25.88 12.99
N GLY A 522 -0.67 -24.65 12.50
CA GLY A 522 -0.28 -23.50 13.33
C GLY A 522 1.24 -23.32 13.53
N SER A 523 2.08 -24.22 13.01
CA SER A 523 3.53 -24.02 13.04
C SER A 523 3.91 -22.72 12.32
N VAL A 524 4.69 -21.86 12.98
CA VAL A 524 5.23 -20.63 12.40
C VAL A 524 6.40 -21.00 11.51
N VAL A 525 6.30 -20.62 10.23
CA VAL A 525 7.36 -20.84 9.23
C VAL A 525 7.96 -19.52 8.71
N ILE A 526 7.25 -18.41 8.91
CA ILE A 526 7.74 -17.05 8.63
C ILE A 526 7.47 -16.18 9.86
N ALA A 527 8.50 -15.45 10.33
CA ALA A 527 8.37 -14.42 11.35
C ALA A 527 9.11 -13.16 10.89
N ALA A 528 8.35 -12.10 10.59
CA ALA A 528 8.92 -10.92 9.94
C ALA A 528 8.62 -9.61 10.69
N ILE A 529 9.67 -8.90 11.09
CA ILE A 529 9.57 -7.51 11.53
C ILE A 529 9.77 -6.65 10.28
N THR A 530 8.67 -6.07 9.78
CA THR A 530 8.62 -5.46 8.46
C THR A 530 7.57 -4.35 8.40
N SER A 531 7.58 -3.55 7.33
CA SER A 531 6.55 -2.57 6.97
C SER A 531 6.61 -1.23 7.70
N CYS A 532 5.91 -0.26 7.13
CA CYS A 532 5.80 1.11 7.64
C CYS A 532 5.02 1.22 8.96
N THR A 533 4.09 0.32 9.23
CA THR A 533 3.19 0.42 10.40
C THR A 533 3.97 0.50 11.72
N ASN A 534 4.95 -0.36 11.90
CA ASN A 534 5.62 -0.53 13.19
C ASN A 534 7.08 -0.06 13.21
N THR A 535 7.81 -0.16 12.08
CA THR A 535 9.25 0.13 12.06
C THR A 535 9.60 1.60 12.27
N SER A 536 8.65 2.51 12.06
CA SER A 536 8.78 3.94 12.37
C SER A 536 8.67 4.25 13.87
N ASN A 537 8.27 3.27 14.68
CA ASN A 537 8.06 3.45 16.13
C ASN A 537 9.21 2.84 16.94
N PRO A 538 10.11 3.67 17.49
CA PRO A 538 11.26 3.18 18.23
C PRO A 538 10.89 2.34 19.46
N SER A 539 9.75 2.63 20.11
CA SER A 539 9.33 1.93 21.33
C SER A 539 9.06 0.45 21.05
N VAL A 540 8.30 0.14 19.99
CA VAL A 540 8.03 -1.26 19.66
C VAL A 540 9.23 -1.97 19.06
N MET A 541 10.12 -1.26 18.35
CA MET A 541 11.34 -1.83 17.77
C MET A 541 12.38 -2.17 18.85
N LEU A 542 12.64 -1.26 19.76
CA LEU A 542 13.54 -1.49 20.90
C LEU A 542 12.94 -2.46 21.91
N GLY A 543 11.60 -2.43 22.10
CA GLY A 543 10.90 -3.45 22.89
C GLY A 543 11.09 -4.86 22.33
N ALA A 544 10.98 -5.05 21.01
CA ALA A 544 11.25 -6.33 20.37
C ALA A 544 12.72 -6.78 20.54
N ALA A 545 13.64 -5.85 20.46
CA ALA A 545 15.07 -6.12 20.65
C ALA A 545 15.39 -6.50 22.11
N LEU A 546 14.68 -5.91 23.09
CA LEU A 546 14.78 -6.31 24.50
C LEU A 546 14.19 -7.71 24.74
N VAL A 547 13.06 -8.07 24.09
CA VAL A 547 12.53 -9.45 24.11
C VAL A 547 13.59 -10.44 23.59
N ALA A 548 14.22 -10.13 22.44
CA ALA A 548 15.29 -10.95 21.88
C ALA A 548 16.48 -11.08 22.84
N LYS A 549 16.88 -9.99 23.51
CA LYS A 549 17.95 -9.98 24.51
C LYS A 549 17.62 -10.91 25.68
N LYS A 550 16.47 -10.71 26.33
CA LYS A 550 16.04 -11.53 27.48
C LYS A 550 15.92 -13.01 27.09
N ALA A 551 15.41 -13.31 25.88
CA ALA A 551 15.36 -14.67 25.35
C ALA A 551 16.76 -15.30 25.20
N CYS A 552 17.72 -14.56 24.65
CA CYS A 552 19.11 -15.01 24.52
C CYS A 552 19.77 -15.26 25.89
N GLU A 553 19.55 -14.36 26.85
CA GLU A 553 20.07 -14.48 28.22
C GLU A 553 19.54 -15.73 28.92
N LEU A 554 18.28 -16.10 28.68
CA LEU A 554 17.65 -17.31 29.22
C LEU A 554 17.98 -18.57 28.39
N GLY A 555 18.59 -18.41 27.18
CA GLY A 555 18.99 -19.53 26.34
C GLY A 555 17.94 -20.03 25.37
N LEU A 556 16.87 -19.27 25.16
CA LEU A 556 15.88 -19.58 24.13
C LEU A 556 16.44 -19.32 22.73
N GLN A 557 16.01 -20.14 21.77
CA GLN A 557 16.42 -20.05 20.37
C GLN A 557 15.19 -20.22 19.44
N VAL A 558 15.09 -19.38 18.43
CA VAL A 558 14.11 -19.56 17.35
C VAL A 558 14.43 -20.81 16.56
N LYS A 559 13.41 -21.59 16.25
CA LYS A 559 13.56 -22.84 15.48
C LYS A 559 14.29 -22.57 14.16
N PRO A 560 15.24 -23.45 13.74
CA PRO A 560 16.11 -23.18 12.58
C PRO A 560 15.33 -23.06 11.25
N TRP A 561 14.20 -23.74 11.10
CA TRP A 561 13.36 -23.72 9.90
C TRP A 561 12.42 -22.50 9.82
N VAL A 562 12.28 -21.70 10.88
CA VAL A 562 11.52 -20.44 10.82
C VAL A 562 12.32 -19.40 10.06
N LYS A 563 11.80 -18.93 8.94
CA LYS A 563 12.40 -17.84 8.16
C LYS A 563 12.15 -16.51 8.88
N THR A 564 13.14 -16.05 9.62
CA THR A 564 13.09 -14.76 10.34
C THR A 564 13.72 -13.66 9.52
N SER A 565 13.17 -12.44 9.61
CA SER A 565 13.70 -11.27 8.91
C SER A 565 13.40 -9.98 9.66
N LEU A 566 14.33 -9.01 9.52
CA LEU A 566 14.17 -7.63 9.99
C LEU A 566 14.38 -6.70 8.79
N ALA A 567 13.31 -5.99 8.39
CA ALA A 567 13.36 -4.99 7.33
C ALA A 567 13.00 -3.61 7.89
N PRO A 568 14.00 -2.83 8.33
CA PRO A 568 13.80 -1.48 8.86
C PRO A 568 13.17 -0.54 7.81
N GLY A 569 12.35 0.40 8.28
CA GLY A 569 11.74 1.39 7.40
C GLY A 569 12.66 2.56 7.04
N SER A 570 13.78 2.75 7.73
CA SER A 570 14.83 3.70 7.38
C SER A 570 16.17 3.33 8.00
N GLY A 571 17.26 3.94 7.53
CA GLY A 571 18.59 3.79 8.12
C GLY A 571 18.69 4.28 9.57
N VAL A 572 17.74 5.10 10.03
CA VAL A 572 17.67 5.57 11.43
C VAL A 572 17.45 4.40 12.38
N VAL A 573 16.58 3.45 12.00
CA VAL A 573 16.29 2.24 12.81
C VAL A 573 17.56 1.44 13.06
N THR A 574 18.36 1.20 12.03
CA THR A 574 19.64 0.50 12.14
C THR A 574 20.59 1.24 13.09
N LYS A 575 20.66 2.57 12.99
CA LYS A 575 21.55 3.39 13.83
C LYS A 575 21.19 3.28 15.31
N TYR A 576 19.91 3.38 15.68
CA TYR A 576 19.55 3.28 17.10
C TYR A 576 19.63 1.84 17.64
N LEU A 577 19.39 0.80 16.82
CA LEU A 577 19.58 -0.60 17.20
C LEU A 577 21.07 -0.91 17.45
N LEU A 578 21.98 -0.36 16.65
CA LEU A 578 23.41 -0.47 16.87
C LEU A 578 23.87 0.31 18.10
N LYS A 579 23.37 1.55 18.28
CA LYS A 579 23.74 2.39 19.44
C LYS A 579 23.28 1.80 20.76
N SER A 580 22.09 1.19 20.81
CA SER A 580 21.58 0.51 22.01
C SER A 580 22.30 -0.80 22.31
N GLY A 581 23.13 -1.32 21.38
CA GLY A 581 23.80 -2.62 21.51
C GLY A 581 22.85 -3.81 21.41
N LEU A 582 21.63 -3.63 20.89
CA LEU A 582 20.60 -4.67 20.85
C LEU A 582 20.57 -5.46 19.52
N GLN A 583 21.14 -4.94 18.42
CA GLN A 583 21.19 -5.65 17.14
C GLN A 583 21.81 -7.06 17.21
N PRO A 584 22.89 -7.33 17.97
CA PRO A 584 23.45 -8.67 18.08
C PRO A 584 22.48 -9.71 18.63
N TYR A 585 21.57 -9.35 19.53
CA TYR A 585 20.55 -10.27 20.08
C TYR A 585 19.48 -10.59 19.03
N PHE A 586 19.08 -9.64 18.19
CA PHE A 586 18.26 -9.93 17.02
C PHE A 586 18.95 -10.91 16.08
N ASN A 587 20.22 -10.68 15.74
CA ASN A 587 21.00 -11.56 14.88
C ASN A 587 21.10 -12.98 15.46
N GLN A 588 21.32 -13.12 16.78
CA GLN A 588 21.38 -14.41 17.45
C GLN A 588 20.05 -15.18 17.35
N GLN A 589 18.90 -14.49 17.34
CA GLN A 589 17.57 -15.08 17.10
C GLN A 589 17.25 -15.23 15.61
N GLY A 590 18.16 -14.87 14.71
CA GLY A 590 18.00 -14.97 13.27
C GLY A 590 17.33 -13.77 12.61
N PHE A 591 16.95 -12.73 13.37
CA PHE A 591 16.36 -11.48 12.83
C PHE A 591 17.48 -10.55 12.33
N HIS A 592 18.20 -11.00 11.30
CA HIS A 592 19.16 -10.16 10.59
C HIS A 592 18.45 -9.12 9.74
N ILE A 593 19.11 -7.98 9.53
CA ILE A 593 18.61 -6.98 8.56
C ILE A 593 18.73 -7.61 7.16
N VAL A 594 17.59 -7.63 6.44
CA VAL A 594 17.49 -8.26 5.11
C VAL A 594 17.39 -7.22 3.98
N GLY A 595 17.08 -5.98 4.30
CA GLY A 595 16.88 -4.88 3.37
C GLY A 595 16.12 -3.74 4.02
N TYR A 596 15.86 -2.67 3.26
CA TYR A 596 15.07 -1.52 3.69
C TYR A 596 13.86 -1.38 2.77
N GLY A 597 12.64 -1.50 3.30
CA GLY A 597 11.42 -1.40 2.51
C GLY A 597 10.31 -2.35 2.96
N CYS A 598 9.33 -2.58 2.08
CA CYS A 598 8.09 -3.29 2.42
C CYS A 598 8.24 -4.81 2.58
N THR A 599 9.16 -5.43 1.86
CA THR A 599 9.53 -6.87 1.90
C THR A 599 8.34 -7.84 2.10
N THR A 600 8.31 -8.59 3.21
CA THR A 600 7.32 -9.64 3.51
C THR A 600 5.86 -9.13 3.46
N CYS A 601 5.58 -7.90 3.85
CA CYS A 601 4.22 -7.35 3.86
C CYS A 601 3.60 -7.22 2.44
N ILE A 602 4.43 -7.07 1.39
CA ILE A 602 3.98 -7.00 -0.02
C ILE A 602 4.09 -8.35 -0.74
N GLY A 603 4.53 -9.42 -0.07
CA GLY A 603 4.72 -10.72 -0.67
C GLY A 603 6.14 -11.00 -1.18
N ASN A 604 7.10 -10.13 -0.85
CA ASN A 604 8.51 -10.32 -1.16
C ASN A 604 9.24 -11.11 -0.06
N SER A 605 8.58 -12.17 0.44
CA SER A 605 9.14 -13.03 1.50
C SER A 605 10.31 -13.90 1.01
N GLY A 606 10.47 -14.05 -0.32
CA GLY A 606 11.35 -15.05 -0.91
C GLY A 606 10.87 -16.48 -0.63
N ASP A 607 11.51 -17.47 -1.25
CA ASP A 607 11.12 -18.86 -1.12
C ASP A 607 11.41 -19.39 0.30
N LEU A 608 10.58 -20.31 0.78
CA LEU A 608 10.90 -21.14 1.94
C LEU A 608 11.88 -22.25 1.53
N ASP A 609 12.61 -22.80 2.51
CA ASP A 609 13.44 -23.97 2.29
C ASP A 609 12.65 -25.10 1.65
N GLU A 610 13.25 -25.84 0.69
CA GLU A 610 12.57 -26.89 -0.06
C GLU A 610 11.99 -27.97 0.86
N SER A 611 12.71 -28.32 1.94
CA SER A 611 12.26 -29.34 2.90
C SER A 611 11.03 -28.85 3.70
N VAL A 612 10.98 -27.56 4.04
CA VAL A 612 9.81 -26.95 4.69
C VAL A 612 8.64 -26.86 3.73
N SER A 613 8.90 -26.46 2.49
CA SER A 613 7.88 -26.35 1.44
C SER A 613 7.22 -27.71 1.13
N ALA A 614 8.04 -28.74 1.02
CA ALA A 614 7.58 -30.13 0.84
C ALA A 614 6.77 -30.61 2.06
N ALA A 615 7.27 -30.39 3.28
CA ALA A 615 6.57 -30.79 4.50
C ALA A 615 5.18 -30.16 4.61
N ILE A 616 5.03 -28.89 4.20
CA ILE A 616 3.73 -28.19 4.19
C ILE A 616 2.81 -28.81 3.12
N SER A 617 3.31 -28.96 1.88
CA SER A 617 2.48 -29.33 0.72
C SER A 617 2.06 -30.79 0.75
N ASP A 618 2.98 -31.69 1.11
CA ASP A 618 2.74 -33.15 1.08
C ASP A 618 1.81 -33.61 2.22
N ASN A 619 1.72 -32.82 3.30
CA ASN A 619 0.91 -33.17 4.48
C ASN A 619 -0.27 -32.22 4.71
N ASP A 620 -0.57 -31.33 3.77
CA ASP A 620 -1.64 -30.30 3.85
C ASP A 620 -1.61 -29.49 5.16
N ILE A 621 -0.44 -29.10 5.64
CA ILE A 621 -0.29 -28.35 6.90
C ILE A 621 -0.80 -26.92 6.71
N VAL A 622 -1.63 -26.45 7.62
CA VAL A 622 -1.96 -25.01 7.75
C VAL A 622 -0.80 -24.31 8.45
N ALA A 623 0.21 -23.94 7.67
CA ALA A 623 1.35 -23.20 8.18
C ALA A 623 1.01 -21.74 8.44
N ALA A 624 1.66 -21.15 9.47
CA ALA A 624 1.42 -19.79 9.91
C ALA A 624 2.60 -18.84 9.56
N ALA A 625 2.25 -17.59 9.27
CA ALA A 625 3.17 -16.46 9.27
C ALA A 625 2.74 -15.45 10.33
N VAL A 626 3.70 -14.91 11.10
CA VAL A 626 3.48 -13.81 12.04
C VAL A 626 4.35 -12.63 11.62
N LEU A 627 3.73 -11.47 11.39
CA LEU A 627 4.43 -10.32 10.86
C LEU A 627 3.94 -9.00 11.48
N SER A 628 4.83 -8.04 11.62
CA SER A 628 4.48 -6.69 12.10
C SER A 628 3.98 -5.76 10.98
N GLY A 629 3.35 -6.33 9.97
CA GLY A 629 2.79 -5.62 8.82
C GLY A 629 1.42 -4.99 9.07
N ASN A 630 0.78 -4.55 7.98
CA ASN A 630 -0.58 -3.98 7.99
C ASN A 630 -1.60 -4.84 7.24
N ARG A 631 -1.18 -5.82 6.44
CA ARG A 631 -2.04 -6.72 5.67
C ARG A 631 -1.59 -8.16 5.77
N ASN A 632 -2.57 -9.05 5.92
CA ASN A 632 -2.37 -10.48 6.12
C ASN A 632 -3.33 -11.35 5.28
N PHE A 633 -3.75 -10.85 4.11
CA PHE A 633 -4.62 -11.61 3.23
C PHE A 633 -3.98 -12.93 2.81
N GLU A 634 -4.79 -13.97 2.67
CA GLU A 634 -4.32 -15.28 2.22
C GLU A 634 -3.65 -15.17 0.83
N GLY A 635 -2.47 -15.78 0.68
CA GLY A 635 -1.66 -15.71 -0.55
C GLY A 635 -0.86 -14.42 -0.72
N ARG A 636 -0.98 -13.45 0.21
CA ARG A 636 -0.21 -12.20 0.15
C ARG A 636 1.19 -12.32 0.76
N VAL A 637 1.31 -12.92 1.93
CA VAL A 637 2.60 -13.04 2.64
C VAL A 637 3.51 -14.05 1.95
N HIS A 638 2.98 -15.26 1.76
CA HIS A 638 3.64 -16.33 1.03
C HIS A 638 2.57 -17.33 0.52
N PRO A 639 2.73 -17.95 -0.65
CA PRO A 639 1.74 -18.88 -1.20
C PRO A 639 1.42 -20.08 -0.29
N LEU A 640 2.41 -20.55 0.49
CA LEU A 640 2.29 -21.71 1.37
C LEU A 640 1.78 -21.38 2.78
N THR A 641 1.71 -20.11 3.17
CA THR A 641 1.15 -19.71 4.48
C THR A 641 -0.34 -19.38 4.35
N ARG A 642 -1.20 -20.27 4.84
CA ARG A 642 -2.65 -20.06 4.83
C ARG A 642 -3.14 -19.23 6.01
N ALA A 643 -2.43 -19.29 7.15
CA ALA A 643 -2.72 -18.53 8.35
C ALA A 643 -1.70 -17.39 8.54
N ASN A 644 -2.14 -16.15 8.43
CA ASN A 644 -1.27 -14.99 8.53
C ASN A 644 -1.76 -14.05 9.62
N TYR A 645 -0.89 -13.71 10.58
CA TYR A 645 -1.25 -12.90 11.74
C TYR A 645 -0.42 -11.62 11.79
N LEU A 646 -1.13 -10.50 11.97
CA LEU A 646 -0.51 -9.21 12.31
C LEU A 646 -0.27 -9.14 13.81
N ALA A 647 0.92 -8.77 14.21
CA ALA A 647 1.34 -8.67 15.60
C ALA A 647 2.33 -7.53 15.80
N SER A 648 2.47 -7.05 17.03
CA SER A 648 3.55 -6.12 17.37
C SER A 648 4.93 -6.75 17.15
N PRO A 649 5.98 -5.97 16.84
CA PRO A 649 7.33 -6.50 16.72
C PRO A 649 7.79 -7.36 17.91
N PRO A 650 7.53 -7.01 19.19
CA PRO A 650 7.82 -7.89 20.33
C PRO A 650 7.08 -9.23 20.27
N LEU A 651 5.80 -9.23 19.88
CA LEU A 651 5.02 -10.46 19.71
C LEU A 651 5.49 -11.30 18.52
N VAL A 652 5.99 -10.69 17.44
CA VAL A 652 6.62 -11.43 16.32
C VAL A 652 7.80 -12.25 16.83
N VAL A 653 8.64 -11.66 17.68
CA VAL A 653 9.76 -12.38 18.30
C VAL A 653 9.28 -13.50 19.22
N ALA A 654 8.27 -13.24 20.04
CA ALA A 654 7.68 -14.24 20.95
C ALA A 654 7.08 -15.44 20.22
N TYR A 655 6.31 -15.22 19.14
CA TYR A 655 5.76 -16.30 18.32
C TYR A 655 6.84 -17.06 17.52
N ALA A 656 7.91 -16.40 17.09
CA ALA A 656 9.06 -17.05 16.46
C ALA A 656 9.76 -18.01 17.44
N LEU A 657 9.93 -17.61 18.70
CA LEU A 657 10.50 -18.43 19.77
C LEU A 657 9.59 -19.64 20.09
N ALA A 658 8.29 -19.42 20.23
CA ALA A 658 7.30 -20.47 20.44
C ALA A 658 7.24 -21.45 19.26
N GLY A 659 7.42 -20.96 18.03
CA GLY A 659 7.37 -21.75 16.79
C GLY A 659 5.96 -22.18 16.39
N THR A 660 4.92 -21.70 17.07
CA THR A 660 3.52 -22.02 16.83
C THR A 660 2.59 -20.88 17.23
N VAL A 661 1.45 -20.77 16.56
CA VAL A 661 0.33 -19.90 16.99
C VAL A 661 -0.64 -20.62 17.92
N ASP A 662 -0.53 -21.95 18.06
CA ASP A 662 -1.30 -22.77 18.99
C ASP A 662 -0.62 -22.79 20.35
N ILE A 663 -0.67 -21.67 21.06
CA ILE A 663 -0.07 -21.48 22.38
C ILE A 663 -0.87 -20.49 23.22
N ASP A 664 -1.02 -20.79 24.50
CA ASP A 664 -1.55 -19.89 25.53
C ASP A 664 -0.36 -19.26 26.31
N PHE A 665 0.02 -18.05 25.95
CA PHE A 665 1.18 -17.38 26.56
C PHE A 665 1.03 -17.08 28.07
N GLU A 666 -0.17 -17.12 28.62
CA GLU A 666 -0.38 -16.96 30.07
C GLU A 666 -0.06 -18.25 30.85
N LYS A 667 -0.31 -19.41 30.23
CA LYS A 667 -0.27 -20.72 30.92
C LYS A 667 0.84 -21.65 30.45
N GLU A 668 1.26 -21.52 29.20
CA GLU A 668 2.20 -22.46 28.57
C GLU A 668 3.58 -21.84 28.43
N PRO A 669 4.68 -22.62 28.65
CA PRO A 669 6.02 -22.13 28.43
C PRO A 669 6.30 -21.93 26.95
N ILE A 670 7.05 -20.87 26.62
CA ILE A 670 7.55 -20.65 25.25
C ILE A 670 8.63 -21.68 24.90
N GLY A 671 9.39 -22.14 25.90
CA GLY A 671 10.47 -23.11 25.70
C GLY A 671 11.20 -23.42 27.00
N LYS A 672 12.31 -24.13 26.88
CA LYS A 672 13.18 -24.44 28.02
C LYS A 672 14.45 -23.57 27.95
N GLY A 673 14.78 -23.00 29.10
CA GLY A 673 16.01 -22.23 29.28
C GLY A 673 17.26 -23.11 29.30
N LYS A 674 18.43 -22.47 29.35
CA LYS A 674 19.75 -23.13 29.43
C LYS A 674 19.94 -23.98 30.70
N ASP A 675 19.14 -23.71 31.74
CA ASP A 675 19.10 -24.47 32.99
C ASP A 675 18.08 -25.62 32.98
N GLY A 676 17.39 -25.84 31.84
CA GLY A 676 16.35 -26.85 31.64
C GLY A 676 14.99 -26.50 32.21
N LYS A 677 14.82 -25.33 32.82
CA LYS A 677 13.54 -24.88 33.36
C LYS A 677 12.64 -24.30 32.27
N ASP A 678 11.35 -24.33 32.49
CA ASP A 678 10.36 -23.71 31.64
C ASP A 678 10.48 -22.19 31.70
N VAL A 679 10.50 -21.55 30.52
CA VAL A 679 10.52 -20.08 30.35
C VAL A 679 9.18 -19.67 29.80
N TYR A 680 8.55 -18.70 30.43
CA TYR A 680 7.23 -18.18 30.07
C TYR A 680 7.34 -16.81 29.39
N PHE A 681 6.27 -16.40 28.74
CA PHE A 681 6.15 -15.11 28.07
C PHE A 681 6.50 -13.93 28.98
N ARG A 682 6.01 -13.92 30.23
CA ARG A 682 6.28 -12.88 31.23
C ARG A 682 7.77 -12.73 31.59
N ASP A 683 8.57 -13.79 31.41
CA ASP A 683 9.99 -13.81 31.78
C ASP A 683 10.85 -13.06 30.75
N ILE A 684 10.34 -12.92 29.51
CA ILE A 684 11.04 -12.24 28.40
C ILE A 684 10.42 -10.88 28.06
N TRP A 685 9.26 -10.53 28.61
CA TRP A 685 8.58 -9.28 28.27
C TRP A 685 9.21 -8.09 29.00
N PRO A 686 9.65 -7.01 28.29
CA PRO A 686 10.22 -5.84 28.93
C PRO A 686 9.14 -4.95 29.56
N SER A 687 9.48 -4.20 30.60
CA SER A 687 8.60 -3.16 31.15
C SER A 687 8.58 -1.92 30.24
N THR A 688 7.55 -1.09 30.41
CA THR A 688 7.44 0.18 29.68
C THR A 688 8.59 1.14 30.02
N GLU A 689 9.04 1.11 31.28
CA GLU A 689 10.17 1.92 31.78
C GLU A 689 11.49 1.49 31.13
N GLU A 690 11.77 0.16 31.05
CA GLU A 690 12.97 -0.37 30.38
C GLU A 690 13.01 0.09 28.90
N ILE A 691 11.85 0.04 28.22
CA ILE A 691 11.75 0.48 26.82
C ILE A 691 12.00 2.00 26.71
N ALA A 692 11.38 2.79 27.59
CA ALA A 692 11.51 4.25 27.56
C ALA A 692 12.96 4.71 27.80
N GLU A 693 13.67 4.07 28.76
CA GLU A 693 15.07 4.37 29.03
C GLU A 693 15.98 4.11 27.80
N VAL A 694 15.78 2.98 27.12
CA VAL A 694 16.55 2.64 25.92
C VAL A 694 16.21 3.57 24.76
N VAL A 695 14.94 3.93 24.58
CA VAL A 695 14.50 4.91 23.55
C VAL A 695 15.17 6.27 23.80
N GLN A 696 15.10 6.80 25.03
CA GLN A 696 15.65 8.10 25.37
C GLN A 696 17.19 8.16 25.17
N SER A 697 17.89 7.08 25.50
CA SER A 697 19.34 7.02 25.38
C SER A 697 19.85 6.74 23.96
N SER A 698 19.01 6.16 23.09
CA SER A 698 19.46 5.61 21.81
C SER A 698 18.93 6.33 20.59
N VAL A 699 17.78 7.01 20.65
CA VAL A 699 17.16 7.71 19.51
C VAL A 699 17.53 9.18 19.52
N LEU A 700 18.46 9.58 18.63
CA LEU A 700 19.08 10.91 18.67
C LEU A 700 18.91 11.69 17.36
N PRO A 701 18.79 13.03 17.38
CA PRO A 701 18.59 13.87 16.19
C PRO A 701 19.65 13.70 15.10
N ASP A 702 20.91 13.51 15.48
CA ASP A 702 22.02 13.33 14.53
C ASP A 702 21.85 12.07 13.64
N MET A 703 21.10 11.08 14.08
CA MET A 703 20.82 9.87 13.29
C MET A 703 19.93 10.19 12.10
N PHE A 704 18.91 11.01 12.31
CA PHE A 704 18.02 11.48 11.25
C PHE A 704 18.76 12.37 10.26
N LYS A 705 19.47 13.37 10.76
CA LYS A 705 20.25 14.29 9.92
C LYS A 705 21.25 13.55 9.04
N SER A 706 22.08 12.69 9.64
CA SER A 706 23.10 11.94 8.90
C SER A 706 22.54 10.86 7.96
N THR A 707 21.28 10.42 8.15
CA THR A 707 20.60 9.52 7.21
C THR A 707 20.11 10.27 6.00
N TYR A 708 19.47 11.44 6.20
CA TYR A 708 18.78 12.15 5.13
C TYR A 708 19.65 13.14 4.35
N GLU A 709 20.81 13.57 4.87
CA GLU A 709 21.78 14.39 4.12
C GLU A 709 22.25 13.74 2.80
N SER A 710 22.19 12.43 2.70
CA SER A 710 22.66 11.67 1.53
C SER A 710 21.53 10.91 0.79
N ILE A 711 20.29 11.15 1.12
CA ILE A 711 19.15 10.34 0.62
C ILE A 711 19.05 10.31 -0.90
N THR A 712 19.46 11.36 -1.60
CA THR A 712 19.44 11.43 -3.06
C THR A 712 20.70 10.90 -3.74
N LYS A 713 21.76 10.62 -2.97
CA LYS A 713 23.05 10.20 -3.54
C LYS A 713 23.04 8.77 -4.08
N GLY A 714 22.20 7.90 -3.50
CA GLY A 714 22.11 6.50 -3.87
C GLY A 714 23.39 5.70 -3.58
N ASN A 715 23.31 4.42 -3.83
CA ASN A 715 24.42 3.49 -3.74
C ASN A 715 25.30 3.53 -5.02
N PRO A 716 26.50 2.94 -5.02
CA PRO A 716 27.39 2.91 -6.18
C PRO A 716 26.73 2.31 -7.43
N MET A 717 25.91 1.27 -7.30
CA MET A 717 25.22 0.61 -8.42
C MET A 717 24.22 1.55 -9.09
N TRP A 718 23.42 2.29 -8.31
CA TRP A 718 22.52 3.32 -8.82
C TRP A 718 23.28 4.43 -9.58
N ASN A 719 24.39 4.89 -9.01
CA ASN A 719 25.18 5.98 -9.58
C ASN A 719 25.81 5.61 -10.93
N GLN A 720 26.18 4.35 -11.13
CA GLN A 720 26.78 3.81 -12.37
C GLN A 720 25.75 3.54 -13.47
N LEU A 721 24.44 3.62 -13.21
CA LEU A 721 23.43 3.44 -14.25
C LEU A 721 23.58 4.51 -15.35
N SER A 722 23.80 4.05 -16.57
CA SER A 722 23.71 4.89 -17.77
C SER A 722 22.26 5.01 -18.21
N VAL A 723 21.81 6.23 -18.48
CA VAL A 723 20.43 6.51 -18.90
C VAL A 723 20.40 7.40 -20.13
N PRO A 724 19.40 7.23 -21.03
CA PRO A 724 19.23 8.09 -22.19
C PRO A 724 19.07 9.55 -21.79
N SER A 725 19.55 10.46 -22.63
CA SER A 725 19.25 11.89 -22.55
C SER A 725 18.04 12.20 -23.44
N GLY A 726 17.15 13.06 -22.99
CA GLY A 726 16.01 13.51 -23.78
C GLY A 726 14.70 13.48 -23.00
N THR A 727 13.69 14.20 -23.51
CA THR A 727 12.37 14.32 -22.87
C THR A 727 11.39 13.21 -23.26
N LEU A 728 11.60 12.58 -24.44
CA LEU A 728 10.85 11.39 -24.88
C LEU A 728 11.65 10.14 -24.51
N TYR A 729 10.93 9.11 -24.09
CA TYR A 729 11.55 7.81 -23.80
C TYR A 729 11.71 7.00 -25.09
N SER A 730 12.84 6.30 -25.21
CA SER A 730 13.06 5.39 -26.32
C SER A 730 12.62 3.98 -25.93
N TRP A 731 11.44 3.59 -26.39
CA TRP A 731 10.86 2.28 -26.09
C TRP A 731 11.63 1.14 -26.74
N ASP A 732 11.95 0.11 -25.96
CA ASP A 732 12.49 -1.15 -26.46
C ASP A 732 11.35 -2.19 -26.56
N PRO A 733 10.97 -2.63 -27.78
CA PRO A 733 9.89 -3.61 -27.96
C PRO A 733 10.22 -5.00 -27.38
N ASN A 734 11.50 -5.27 -27.09
CA ASN A 734 11.92 -6.53 -26.48
C ASN A 734 11.95 -6.47 -24.95
N SER A 735 11.79 -5.29 -24.37
CA SER A 735 11.77 -5.15 -22.91
C SER A 735 10.66 -5.98 -22.28
N THR A 736 10.99 -6.67 -21.19
CA THR A 736 10.03 -7.41 -20.37
C THR A 736 9.67 -6.67 -19.07
N TYR A 737 10.20 -5.45 -18.87
CA TYR A 737 9.94 -4.59 -17.71
C TYR A 737 9.24 -3.27 -18.06
N ILE A 738 9.65 -2.62 -19.17
CA ILE A 738 9.16 -1.30 -19.57
C ILE A 738 8.67 -1.40 -21.01
N HIS A 739 7.36 -1.35 -21.19
CA HIS A 739 6.71 -1.49 -22.50
C HIS A 739 5.71 -0.35 -22.74
N GLU A 740 5.57 0.10 -24.02
CA GLU A 740 4.60 1.16 -24.38
C GLU A 740 3.18 0.60 -24.35
N PRO A 741 2.34 0.99 -23.35
CA PRO A 741 0.98 0.49 -23.27
C PRO A 741 0.07 1.05 -24.35
N PRO A 742 -1.01 0.35 -24.73
CA PRO A 742 -1.86 0.71 -25.86
C PRO A 742 -2.84 1.86 -25.61
N TYR A 743 -2.87 2.45 -24.41
CA TYR A 743 -3.94 3.36 -23.96
C TYR A 743 -4.15 4.58 -24.86
N PHE A 744 -3.11 5.09 -25.53
CA PHE A 744 -3.15 6.30 -26.34
C PHE A 744 -2.85 6.06 -27.83
N LYS A 745 -2.66 4.79 -28.28
CA LYS A 745 -2.23 4.47 -29.65
C LYS A 745 -3.19 4.99 -30.72
N ASN A 746 -4.49 4.92 -30.47
CA ASN A 746 -5.56 5.33 -31.40
C ASN A 746 -6.30 6.58 -30.93
N MET A 747 -5.66 7.39 -30.06
CA MET A 747 -6.30 8.57 -29.51
C MET A 747 -6.47 9.67 -30.56
N THR A 748 -7.66 10.27 -30.60
CA THR A 748 -8.02 11.44 -31.41
C THR A 748 -8.43 12.61 -30.53
N MET A 749 -8.58 13.79 -31.11
CA MET A 749 -9.11 14.96 -30.38
C MET A 749 -10.59 14.83 -30.07
N ASP A 750 -11.35 14.11 -30.87
CA ASP A 750 -12.75 13.80 -30.61
C ASP A 750 -12.84 12.69 -29.56
N PRO A 751 -13.65 12.88 -28.49
CA PRO A 751 -13.85 11.84 -27.50
C PRO A 751 -14.66 10.66 -28.10
N PRO A 752 -14.43 9.41 -27.62
CA PRO A 752 -15.16 8.24 -28.11
C PRO A 752 -16.67 8.28 -27.81
N GLY A 753 -17.09 9.11 -26.83
CA GLY A 753 -18.45 9.18 -26.37
C GLY A 753 -18.79 8.18 -25.25
N ALA A 754 -19.94 8.36 -24.64
CA ALA A 754 -20.50 7.38 -23.73
C ALA A 754 -20.97 6.15 -24.55
N HIS A 755 -20.92 4.98 -23.90
CA HIS A 755 -21.34 3.73 -24.54
C HIS A 755 -22.04 2.84 -23.50
N GLY A 756 -23.16 2.25 -23.93
CA GLY A 756 -23.83 1.21 -23.16
C GLY A 756 -23.10 -0.13 -23.28
N VAL A 757 -23.49 -1.08 -22.46
CA VAL A 757 -23.02 -2.46 -22.51
C VAL A 757 -24.14 -3.31 -23.08
N LYS A 758 -23.90 -3.95 -24.23
CA LYS A 758 -24.91 -4.73 -24.93
C LYS A 758 -24.44 -6.16 -25.13
N ASP A 759 -25.27 -7.13 -24.72
CA ASP A 759 -25.07 -8.55 -24.99
C ASP A 759 -23.71 -9.11 -24.51
N ALA A 760 -23.21 -8.56 -23.38
CA ALA A 760 -21.89 -8.91 -22.83
C ALA A 760 -21.91 -10.24 -22.05
N TYR A 761 -20.83 -11.01 -22.15
CA TYR A 761 -20.65 -12.22 -21.36
C TYR A 761 -20.11 -11.94 -19.95
N CYS A 762 -20.47 -12.77 -18.99
CA CYS A 762 -19.82 -12.74 -17.68
C CYS A 762 -18.46 -13.47 -17.74
N LEU A 763 -17.40 -12.69 -17.62
CA LEU A 763 -16.03 -13.26 -17.57
C LEU A 763 -15.80 -13.98 -16.24
N LEU A 764 -16.30 -13.41 -15.13
CA LEU A 764 -16.08 -13.90 -13.77
C LEU A 764 -17.30 -13.61 -12.89
N ASN A 765 -17.69 -14.57 -12.05
CA ASN A 765 -18.72 -14.43 -11.03
C ASN A 765 -18.13 -14.72 -9.65
N PHE A 766 -17.99 -13.69 -8.83
CA PHE A 766 -17.29 -13.72 -7.55
C PHE A 766 -18.24 -13.60 -6.35
N GLY A 767 -17.74 -13.97 -5.17
CA GLY A 767 -18.32 -13.65 -3.89
C GLY A 767 -17.81 -12.32 -3.31
N ASP A 768 -17.95 -12.18 -1.98
CA ASP A 768 -17.54 -10.99 -1.22
C ASP A 768 -16.01 -10.88 -1.07
N SER A 769 -15.52 -9.66 -0.79
CA SER A 769 -14.13 -9.35 -0.40
C SER A 769 -13.07 -9.77 -1.43
N ILE A 770 -13.34 -9.63 -2.71
CA ILE A 770 -12.33 -9.74 -3.75
C ILE A 770 -11.41 -8.53 -3.67
N THR A 771 -10.15 -8.78 -3.29
CA THR A 771 -9.15 -7.73 -3.09
C THR A 771 -8.44 -7.36 -4.39
N THR A 772 -7.74 -6.22 -4.39
CA THR A 772 -6.85 -5.85 -5.51
C THR A 772 -5.69 -6.84 -5.71
N ASP A 773 -5.34 -7.66 -4.69
CA ASP A 773 -4.39 -8.77 -4.84
C ASP A 773 -4.98 -9.96 -5.62
N HIS A 774 -6.29 -10.16 -5.58
CA HIS A 774 -6.98 -11.14 -6.42
C HIS A 774 -7.07 -10.66 -7.88
N ILE A 775 -7.32 -9.36 -8.09
CA ILE A 775 -7.52 -8.79 -9.42
C ILE A 775 -6.17 -8.58 -10.13
N SER A 776 -5.20 -7.97 -9.44
CA SER A 776 -3.86 -7.68 -9.99
C SER A 776 -2.80 -8.02 -8.94
N PRO A 777 -2.27 -9.24 -8.93
CA PRO A 777 -1.29 -9.68 -7.94
C PRO A 777 0.00 -8.87 -8.01
N ALA A 778 0.73 -8.78 -6.88
CA ALA A 778 2.03 -8.16 -6.80
C ALA A 778 3.17 -9.18 -6.59
N GLY A 779 2.84 -10.35 -6.05
CA GLY A 779 3.81 -11.40 -5.68
C GLY A 779 4.37 -12.17 -6.87
N SER A 780 4.93 -13.34 -6.58
CA SER A 780 5.62 -14.21 -7.54
C SER A 780 4.74 -14.63 -8.71
N ILE A 781 5.34 -14.74 -9.90
CA ILE A 781 4.69 -15.23 -11.13
C ILE A 781 4.70 -16.75 -11.11
N HIS A 782 3.49 -17.37 -11.11
CA HIS A 782 3.38 -18.82 -11.11
C HIS A 782 3.92 -19.42 -12.41
N LYS A 783 4.68 -20.51 -12.31
CA LYS A 783 5.42 -21.14 -13.42
C LYS A 783 4.55 -21.53 -14.63
N ASP A 784 3.28 -21.83 -14.42
CA ASP A 784 2.35 -22.30 -15.46
C ASP A 784 1.36 -21.21 -15.89
N SER A 785 1.57 -19.96 -15.44
CA SER A 785 0.70 -18.83 -15.78
C SER A 785 0.92 -18.34 -17.22
N PRO A 786 -0.07 -17.65 -17.82
CA PRO A 786 0.13 -16.99 -19.13
C PRO A 786 1.29 -15.98 -19.12
N ALA A 787 1.54 -15.29 -18.01
CA ALA A 787 2.67 -14.39 -17.86
C ALA A 787 4.01 -15.13 -17.89
N ALA A 788 4.09 -16.32 -17.25
CA ALA A 788 5.29 -17.16 -17.29
C ALA A 788 5.60 -17.64 -18.72
N LYS A 789 4.57 -18.08 -19.48
CA LYS A 789 4.73 -18.47 -20.89
C LYS A 789 5.29 -17.30 -21.73
N TYR A 790 4.72 -16.12 -21.57
CA TYR A 790 5.19 -14.89 -22.24
C TYR A 790 6.65 -14.54 -21.93
N LEU A 791 7.09 -14.70 -20.69
CA LEU A 791 8.47 -14.44 -20.27
C LEU A 791 9.43 -15.49 -20.82
N LEU A 792 9.08 -16.79 -20.78
CA LEU A 792 9.88 -17.88 -21.33
C LEU A 792 10.07 -17.74 -22.84
N GLU A 793 9.02 -17.36 -23.59
CA GLU A 793 9.08 -17.09 -25.03
C GLU A 793 10.04 -15.94 -25.38
N ARG A 794 10.33 -15.05 -24.41
CA ARG A 794 11.31 -13.95 -24.53
C ARG A 794 12.67 -14.25 -23.91
N GLY A 795 12.92 -15.52 -23.58
CA GLY A 795 14.21 -15.98 -23.06
C GLY A 795 14.48 -15.59 -21.59
N VAL A 796 13.46 -15.24 -20.82
CA VAL A 796 13.59 -14.99 -19.39
C VAL A 796 13.47 -16.31 -18.63
N ASP A 797 14.52 -16.73 -17.95
CA ASP A 797 14.52 -17.94 -17.12
C ASP A 797 13.60 -17.79 -15.91
N ARG A 798 13.06 -18.92 -15.40
CA ARG A 798 12.17 -18.92 -14.25
C ARG A 798 12.74 -18.22 -13.01
N LYS A 799 14.03 -18.40 -12.74
CA LYS A 799 14.73 -17.76 -11.62
C LYS A 799 14.76 -16.22 -11.73
N ASP A 800 14.59 -15.68 -12.96
CA ASP A 800 14.65 -14.27 -13.29
C ASP A 800 13.25 -13.68 -13.55
N PHE A 801 12.17 -14.42 -13.29
CA PHE A 801 10.79 -13.92 -13.47
C PHE A 801 10.52 -12.70 -12.62
N ASN A 802 11.13 -12.63 -11.42
CA ASN A 802 10.83 -11.61 -10.44
C ASN A 802 9.33 -11.67 -10.04
N SER A 803 8.70 -10.55 -9.72
CA SER A 803 7.32 -10.48 -9.29
C SER A 803 6.44 -9.71 -10.29
N TYR A 804 5.12 -9.87 -10.23
CA TYR A 804 4.17 -9.03 -10.95
C TYR A 804 4.36 -7.54 -10.58
N GLY A 805 4.62 -7.24 -9.30
CA GLY A 805 4.89 -5.89 -8.83
C GLY A 805 6.05 -5.22 -9.56
N SER A 806 7.13 -5.94 -9.75
CA SER A 806 8.34 -5.48 -10.45
C SER A 806 8.11 -5.26 -11.95
N ARG A 807 7.12 -5.90 -12.55
CA ARG A 807 6.83 -5.84 -14.00
C ARG A 807 5.63 -4.97 -14.37
N ARG A 808 5.14 -4.14 -13.44
CA ARG A 808 3.99 -3.26 -13.67
C ARG A 808 4.20 -2.20 -14.76
N GLY A 809 5.44 -1.96 -15.19
CA GLY A 809 5.75 -1.13 -16.36
C GLY A 809 5.55 -1.86 -17.69
N ASN A 810 5.13 -3.14 -17.69
CA ASN A 810 4.89 -3.93 -18.89
C ASN A 810 3.43 -4.41 -18.93
N ASP A 811 2.62 -3.81 -19.80
CA ASP A 811 1.20 -4.09 -19.96
C ASP A 811 0.91 -5.53 -20.39
N GLU A 812 1.79 -6.16 -21.18
CA GLU A 812 1.64 -7.54 -21.64
C GLU A 812 1.76 -8.56 -20.50
N VAL A 813 2.72 -8.34 -19.58
CA VAL A 813 2.86 -9.18 -18.37
C VAL A 813 1.66 -8.95 -17.45
N MET A 814 1.25 -7.69 -17.28
CA MET A 814 0.19 -7.34 -16.35
C MET A 814 -1.20 -7.76 -16.84
N ALA A 815 -1.50 -7.68 -18.12
CA ALA A 815 -2.75 -8.21 -18.69
C ALA A 815 -2.85 -9.72 -18.45
N ARG A 816 -1.74 -10.47 -18.65
CA ARG A 816 -1.66 -11.91 -18.37
C ARG A 816 -1.70 -12.25 -16.88
N GLY A 817 -1.30 -11.30 -16.03
CA GLY A 817 -1.36 -11.38 -14.58
C GLY A 817 -2.72 -11.00 -13.97
N THR A 818 -3.60 -10.40 -14.78
CA THR A 818 -4.93 -9.99 -14.31
C THR A 818 -5.77 -11.22 -13.99
N PHE A 819 -6.30 -11.26 -12.75
CA PHE A 819 -7.00 -12.41 -12.17
C PHE A 819 -6.17 -13.70 -12.12
N ALA A 820 -4.84 -13.61 -12.08
CA ALA A 820 -3.95 -14.77 -12.00
C ALA A 820 -3.68 -15.28 -10.58
N ASN A 821 -4.40 -14.80 -9.57
CA ASN A 821 -4.22 -15.22 -8.19
C ASN A 821 -4.71 -16.68 -8.02
N ILE A 822 -3.85 -17.54 -7.46
CA ILE A 822 -4.11 -18.98 -7.27
C ILE A 822 -5.20 -19.29 -6.23
N ARG A 823 -5.61 -18.30 -5.43
CA ARG A 823 -6.67 -18.41 -4.41
C ARG A 823 -8.02 -17.86 -4.89
N LEU A 824 -8.11 -17.47 -6.14
CA LEU A 824 -9.34 -16.96 -6.72
C LEU A 824 -10.43 -18.05 -6.72
N VAL A 825 -11.64 -17.68 -6.29
CA VAL A 825 -12.83 -18.55 -6.33
C VAL A 825 -13.82 -17.97 -7.31
N ASN A 826 -14.05 -18.68 -8.41
CA ASN A 826 -15.00 -18.29 -9.46
C ASN A 826 -16.24 -19.21 -9.41
N LYS A 827 -17.42 -18.64 -9.16
CA LYS A 827 -18.69 -19.38 -9.10
C LYS A 827 -19.05 -20.07 -10.40
N LEU A 828 -18.58 -19.57 -11.56
CA LEU A 828 -18.75 -20.25 -12.86
C LEU A 828 -18.10 -21.64 -12.88
N LEU A 829 -17.16 -21.92 -11.99
CA LEU A 829 -16.47 -23.20 -11.84
C LEU A 829 -16.94 -24.00 -10.62
N ASN A 830 -18.16 -23.75 -10.13
CA ASN A 830 -18.72 -24.43 -8.95
C ASN A 830 -17.82 -24.36 -7.71
N GLY A 831 -17.11 -23.24 -7.53
CA GLY A 831 -16.24 -23.00 -6.38
C GLY A 831 -14.82 -23.61 -6.50
N GLU A 832 -14.42 -24.09 -7.67
CA GLU A 832 -13.01 -24.47 -7.90
C GLU A 832 -12.09 -23.28 -7.68
N VAL A 833 -11.01 -23.49 -6.94
CA VAL A 833 -10.00 -22.46 -6.62
C VAL A 833 -8.95 -22.39 -7.72
N GLY A 834 -8.63 -21.21 -8.17
CA GLY A 834 -7.57 -20.94 -9.14
C GLY A 834 -7.91 -19.87 -10.18
N PRO A 835 -6.92 -19.46 -11.00
CA PRO A 835 -7.05 -18.35 -11.96
C PRO A 835 -7.71 -18.80 -13.28
N LYS A 836 -8.88 -19.40 -13.19
CA LYS A 836 -9.59 -19.98 -14.34
C LYS A 836 -11.02 -19.46 -14.47
N THR A 837 -11.55 -19.57 -15.67
CA THR A 837 -12.96 -19.31 -15.99
C THR A 837 -13.46 -20.23 -17.09
N VAL A 838 -14.73 -20.12 -17.42
CA VAL A 838 -15.37 -20.80 -18.56
C VAL A 838 -15.56 -19.81 -19.70
N HIS A 839 -15.11 -20.13 -20.88
CA HIS A 839 -15.50 -19.41 -22.09
C HIS A 839 -16.92 -19.88 -22.45
N VAL A 840 -17.92 -19.12 -22.07
CA VAL A 840 -19.35 -19.53 -22.14
C VAL A 840 -19.76 -20.05 -23.52
N PRO A 841 -19.37 -19.39 -24.66
CA PRO A 841 -19.78 -19.85 -25.98
C PRO A 841 -19.30 -21.25 -26.33
N THR A 842 -18.12 -21.69 -25.86
CA THR A 842 -17.53 -23.00 -26.18
C THR A 842 -17.61 -24.00 -25.04
N GLY A 843 -17.94 -23.55 -23.82
CA GLY A 843 -17.89 -24.36 -22.60
C GLY A 843 -16.48 -24.75 -22.14
N GLU A 844 -15.42 -24.22 -22.78
CA GLU A 844 -14.04 -24.57 -22.45
C GLU A 844 -13.59 -23.86 -21.14
N LYS A 845 -12.93 -24.63 -20.30
CA LYS A 845 -12.28 -24.13 -19.09
C LYS A 845 -10.86 -23.67 -19.41
N LEU A 846 -10.61 -22.39 -19.27
CA LEU A 846 -9.38 -21.71 -19.67
C LEU A 846 -8.83 -20.87 -18.53
N SER A 847 -7.57 -20.37 -18.66
CA SER A 847 -7.12 -19.25 -17.83
C SER A 847 -7.98 -18.03 -18.15
N VAL A 848 -8.12 -17.11 -17.19
CA VAL A 848 -8.93 -15.88 -17.39
C VAL A 848 -8.42 -15.08 -18.59
N PHE A 849 -7.10 -14.97 -18.74
CA PHE A 849 -6.48 -14.27 -19.88
C PHE A 849 -6.84 -14.92 -21.22
N GLU A 850 -6.69 -16.26 -21.35
CA GLU A 850 -6.99 -16.96 -22.61
C GLU A 850 -8.48 -16.87 -22.99
N ALA A 851 -9.38 -16.93 -21.99
CA ALA A 851 -10.82 -16.74 -22.23
C ALA A 851 -11.13 -15.32 -22.69
N ALA A 852 -10.54 -14.30 -22.04
CA ALA A 852 -10.71 -12.89 -22.40
C ALA A 852 -10.24 -12.60 -23.83
N GLU A 853 -9.09 -13.17 -24.24
CA GLU A 853 -8.59 -13.03 -25.64
C GLU A 853 -9.54 -13.68 -26.66
N LYS A 854 -10.23 -14.79 -26.32
CA LYS A 854 -11.25 -15.37 -27.20
C LYS A 854 -12.45 -14.43 -27.37
N TYR A 855 -12.96 -13.85 -26.28
CA TYR A 855 -14.05 -12.88 -26.33
C TYR A 855 -13.67 -11.63 -27.15
N LYS A 856 -12.49 -11.05 -26.91
CA LYS A 856 -12.00 -9.89 -27.66
C LYS A 856 -11.83 -10.21 -29.16
N SER A 857 -11.27 -11.37 -29.49
CA SER A 857 -11.07 -11.80 -30.88
C SER A 857 -12.41 -11.99 -31.62
N ALA A 858 -13.47 -12.32 -30.88
CA ALA A 858 -14.84 -12.43 -31.39
C ALA A 858 -15.60 -11.09 -31.39
N GLY A 859 -15.00 -9.99 -30.95
CA GLY A 859 -15.65 -8.68 -30.82
C GLY A 859 -16.73 -8.63 -29.73
N GLN A 860 -16.61 -9.47 -28.69
CA GLN A 860 -17.59 -9.62 -27.62
C GLN A 860 -17.12 -8.88 -26.35
N ASP A 861 -17.99 -8.07 -25.79
CA ASP A 861 -17.77 -7.40 -24.51
C ASP A 861 -17.95 -8.36 -23.33
N THR A 862 -17.29 -8.06 -22.22
CA THR A 862 -17.42 -8.84 -20.99
C THR A 862 -17.75 -7.94 -19.78
N ILE A 863 -18.34 -8.56 -18.74
CA ILE A 863 -18.59 -7.97 -17.43
C ILE A 863 -18.05 -8.88 -16.32
N VAL A 864 -17.97 -8.33 -15.11
CA VAL A 864 -17.67 -9.07 -13.88
C VAL A 864 -18.84 -8.91 -12.90
N LEU A 865 -19.27 -10.01 -12.29
CA LEU A 865 -20.18 -10.02 -11.14
C LEU A 865 -19.38 -10.21 -9.86
N ALA A 866 -19.69 -9.46 -8.80
CA ALA A 866 -18.96 -9.53 -7.54
C ALA A 866 -19.89 -9.27 -6.33
N GLY A 867 -19.39 -9.64 -5.15
CA GLY A 867 -20.05 -9.41 -3.88
C GLY A 867 -19.72 -8.06 -3.24
N ALA A 868 -19.72 -8.04 -1.91
CA ALA A 868 -19.39 -6.85 -1.12
C ALA A 868 -17.88 -6.57 -1.10
N GLU A 869 -17.52 -5.32 -0.88
CA GLU A 869 -16.13 -4.85 -0.71
C GLU A 869 -15.22 -5.16 -1.92
N TYR A 870 -15.77 -5.10 -3.14
CA TYR A 870 -14.98 -5.39 -4.35
C TYR A 870 -13.85 -4.38 -4.52
N GLY A 871 -12.63 -4.90 -4.68
CA GLY A 871 -11.41 -4.11 -4.86
C GLY A 871 -10.78 -3.60 -3.57
N SER A 872 -11.11 -4.18 -2.41
CA SER A 872 -10.43 -3.87 -1.15
C SER A 872 -8.92 -4.16 -1.23
N GLY A 873 -8.11 -3.45 -0.45
CA GLY A 873 -6.66 -3.65 -0.42
C GLY A 873 -5.86 -2.47 -0.96
N SER A 874 -4.87 -2.72 -1.81
CA SER A 874 -3.95 -1.68 -2.31
C SER A 874 -4.59 -0.77 -3.36
N SER A 875 -4.06 0.46 -3.48
CA SER A 875 -4.51 1.49 -4.43
C SER A 875 -4.06 1.25 -5.89
N ARG A 876 -4.07 0.00 -6.35
CA ARG A 876 -3.55 -0.38 -7.67
C ARG A 876 -4.49 0.01 -8.80
N ASP A 877 -4.05 0.91 -9.66
CA ASP A 877 -4.70 1.22 -10.93
C ASP A 877 -4.69 0.03 -11.91
N TRP A 878 -3.67 -0.84 -11.84
CA TRP A 878 -3.64 -2.10 -12.59
C TRP A 878 -4.83 -3.02 -12.31
N ALA A 879 -5.48 -2.88 -11.15
CA ALA A 879 -6.76 -3.59 -10.89
C ALA A 879 -7.93 -3.08 -11.75
N ALA A 880 -7.75 -1.96 -12.46
CA ALA A 880 -8.68 -1.45 -13.48
C ALA A 880 -8.09 -1.50 -14.90
N LYS A 881 -6.80 -1.15 -15.07
CA LYS A 881 -6.07 -1.24 -16.35
C LYS A 881 -6.12 -2.66 -16.91
N GLY A 882 -5.84 -3.66 -16.06
CA GLY A 882 -5.88 -5.07 -16.44
C GLY A 882 -7.25 -5.53 -16.96
N PRO A 883 -8.32 -5.41 -16.18
CA PRO A 883 -9.68 -5.70 -16.65
C PRO A 883 -10.07 -4.97 -17.94
N MET A 884 -9.70 -3.68 -18.07
CA MET A 884 -9.94 -2.93 -19.31
C MET A 884 -9.21 -3.56 -20.51
N LEU A 885 -7.94 -3.95 -20.35
CA LEU A 885 -7.17 -4.65 -21.39
C LEU A 885 -7.77 -6.01 -21.73
N LEU A 886 -8.40 -6.68 -20.77
CA LEU A 886 -9.16 -7.94 -20.99
C LEU A 886 -10.55 -7.75 -21.59
N GLY A 887 -10.98 -6.51 -21.89
CA GLY A 887 -12.28 -6.23 -22.53
C GLY A 887 -13.46 -6.13 -21.58
N VAL A 888 -13.21 -6.00 -20.25
CA VAL A 888 -14.26 -5.78 -19.27
C VAL A 888 -14.83 -4.37 -19.42
N LYS A 889 -16.14 -4.25 -19.60
CA LYS A 889 -16.86 -2.97 -19.79
C LYS A 889 -17.57 -2.50 -18.53
N ALA A 890 -18.01 -3.42 -17.70
CA ALA A 890 -18.72 -3.11 -16.47
C ALA A 890 -18.41 -4.11 -15.36
N VAL A 891 -18.55 -3.65 -14.13
CA VAL A 891 -18.51 -4.50 -12.94
C VAL A 891 -19.78 -4.26 -12.14
N ILE A 892 -20.53 -5.31 -11.82
CA ILE A 892 -21.73 -5.26 -10.98
C ILE A 892 -21.40 -5.91 -9.65
N ALA A 893 -21.41 -5.15 -8.56
CA ALA A 893 -21.05 -5.60 -7.22
C ALA A 893 -22.06 -5.16 -6.16
N LYS A 894 -22.04 -5.79 -4.98
CA LYS A 894 -22.83 -5.30 -3.83
C LYS A 894 -22.30 -3.96 -3.31
N SER A 895 -20.99 -3.83 -3.24
CA SER A 895 -20.30 -2.59 -2.87
C SER A 895 -18.86 -2.58 -3.38
N PHE A 896 -18.31 -1.39 -3.52
CA PHE A 896 -16.93 -1.15 -3.95
C PHE A 896 -16.11 -0.47 -2.86
N GLU A 897 -14.83 -0.78 -2.80
CA GLU A 897 -13.86 0.07 -2.13
C GLU A 897 -13.58 1.34 -2.94
N ARG A 898 -13.42 2.46 -2.25
CA ARG A 898 -13.36 3.81 -2.85
C ARG A 898 -12.35 3.93 -4.00
N ILE A 899 -11.08 3.58 -3.73
CA ILE A 899 -9.99 3.77 -4.70
C ILE A 899 -10.21 2.92 -5.94
N HIS A 900 -10.67 1.68 -5.75
CA HIS A 900 -10.90 0.77 -6.88
C HIS A 900 -12.05 1.21 -7.77
N ARG A 901 -13.17 1.69 -7.17
CA ARG A 901 -14.28 2.27 -7.92
C ARG A 901 -13.82 3.44 -8.80
N SER A 902 -13.04 4.36 -8.22
CA SER A 902 -12.46 5.51 -8.93
C SER A 902 -11.55 5.08 -10.08
N ASN A 903 -10.70 4.07 -9.86
CA ASN A 903 -9.83 3.52 -10.91
C ASN A 903 -10.65 2.90 -12.06
N LEU A 904 -11.74 2.18 -11.77
CA LEU A 904 -12.62 1.62 -12.81
C LEU A 904 -13.15 2.73 -13.71
N VAL A 905 -13.74 3.78 -13.13
CA VAL A 905 -14.23 4.95 -13.87
C VAL A 905 -13.10 5.64 -14.64
N GLY A 906 -11.94 5.81 -14.00
CA GLY A 906 -10.76 6.41 -14.61
C GLY A 906 -10.22 5.65 -15.83
N MET A 907 -10.56 4.35 -15.96
CA MET A 907 -10.23 3.51 -17.12
C MET A 907 -11.44 3.28 -18.05
N GLY A 908 -12.56 3.97 -17.85
CA GLY A 908 -13.75 3.86 -18.69
C GLY A 908 -14.58 2.58 -18.46
N ILE A 909 -14.41 1.91 -17.33
CA ILE A 909 -15.22 0.77 -16.89
C ILE A 909 -16.39 1.28 -16.03
N VAL A 910 -17.60 0.83 -16.30
CA VAL A 910 -18.81 1.23 -15.56
C VAL A 910 -18.97 0.42 -14.27
N PRO A 911 -18.84 1.03 -13.08
CA PRO A 911 -19.15 0.35 -11.83
C PRO A 911 -20.65 0.48 -11.52
N LEU A 912 -21.28 -0.62 -11.12
CA LEU A 912 -22.71 -0.72 -10.79
C LEU A 912 -22.90 -1.42 -9.45
N CYS A 913 -23.79 -0.90 -8.60
CA CYS A 913 -24.19 -1.58 -7.37
C CYS A 913 -25.55 -2.22 -7.52
N PHE A 914 -25.67 -3.47 -7.06
CA PHE A 914 -26.96 -4.09 -6.79
C PHE A 914 -27.75 -3.27 -5.77
N LYS A 915 -29.06 -3.39 -5.79
CA LYS A 915 -29.93 -2.78 -4.77
C LYS A 915 -29.74 -3.46 -3.41
N SER A 916 -30.10 -2.73 -2.36
CA SER A 916 -29.96 -3.25 -0.98
C SER A 916 -30.68 -4.59 -0.82
N GLY A 917 -29.97 -5.60 -0.34
CA GLY A 917 -30.47 -6.97 -0.18
C GLY A 917 -30.39 -7.85 -1.43
N GLU A 918 -29.94 -7.31 -2.56
CA GLU A 918 -29.76 -8.05 -3.81
C GLU A 918 -28.28 -8.37 -4.07
N ASP A 919 -28.05 -9.50 -4.74
CA ASP A 919 -26.79 -9.94 -5.30
C ASP A 919 -27.00 -10.96 -6.42
N ALA A 920 -25.93 -11.44 -7.03
CA ALA A 920 -26.02 -12.43 -8.10
C ALA A 920 -26.75 -13.72 -7.66
N ASP A 921 -26.55 -14.16 -6.42
CA ASP A 921 -27.16 -15.38 -5.89
C ASP A 921 -28.66 -15.19 -5.64
N SER A 922 -29.06 -14.10 -4.99
CA SER A 922 -30.49 -13.80 -4.69
C SER A 922 -31.32 -13.57 -5.94
N LEU A 923 -30.70 -13.00 -7.00
CA LEU A 923 -31.30 -12.81 -8.31
C LEU A 923 -31.22 -14.07 -9.19
N GLY A 924 -30.55 -15.11 -8.70
CA GLY A 924 -30.36 -16.38 -9.40
C GLY A 924 -29.51 -16.23 -10.67
N LEU A 925 -28.59 -15.28 -10.70
CA LEU A 925 -27.66 -15.10 -11.82
C LEU A 925 -26.55 -16.14 -11.73
N THR A 926 -26.41 -16.94 -12.77
CA THR A 926 -25.41 -18.01 -12.81
C THR A 926 -24.08 -17.55 -13.38
N GLY A 927 -24.10 -16.43 -14.16
CA GLY A 927 -22.97 -15.95 -14.93
C GLY A 927 -22.84 -16.59 -16.33
N HIS A 928 -23.76 -17.49 -16.71
CA HIS A 928 -23.81 -18.04 -18.06
C HIS A 928 -24.71 -17.23 -18.99
N GLU A 929 -25.43 -16.25 -18.46
CA GLU A 929 -26.28 -15.31 -19.19
C GLU A 929 -25.44 -14.26 -19.93
N ARG A 930 -26.03 -13.66 -20.98
CA ARG A 930 -25.53 -12.42 -21.58
C ARG A 930 -26.28 -11.23 -20.99
N TYR A 931 -25.55 -10.16 -20.77
CA TYR A 931 -26.01 -8.99 -20.02
C TYR A 931 -26.07 -7.74 -20.90
N THR A 932 -27.20 -7.04 -20.84
CA THR A 932 -27.37 -5.71 -21.44
C THR A 932 -27.68 -4.71 -20.35
N ILE A 933 -26.89 -3.63 -20.29
CA ILE A 933 -27.06 -2.52 -19.34
C ILE A 933 -27.62 -1.35 -20.12
N ASP A 934 -28.83 -0.89 -19.75
CA ASP A 934 -29.52 0.24 -20.38
C ASP A 934 -28.94 1.58 -19.92
N LEU A 935 -27.69 1.84 -20.37
CA LEU A 935 -27.03 3.13 -20.15
C LEU A 935 -27.09 3.96 -21.43
N PRO A 936 -27.60 5.22 -21.38
CA PRO A 936 -27.70 6.07 -22.54
C PRO A 936 -26.38 6.31 -23.28
N ASP A 937 -26.39 6.26 -24.59
CA ASP A 937 -25.18 6.61 -25.39
C ASP A 937 -24.92 8.15 -25.37
N ASP A 938 -25.89 8.94 -24.97
CA ASP A 938 -25.75 10.39 -24.79
C ASP A 938 -25.41 10.72 -23.33
N ILE A 939 -24.17 11.17 -23.10
CA ILE A 939 -23.66 11.50 -21.78
C ILE A 939 -24.50 12.52 -21.01
N SER A 940 -25.19 13.43 -21.72
CA SER A 940 -26.04 14.45 -21.10
C SER A 940 -27.30 13.88 -20.41
N LYS A 941 -27.64 12.64 -20.71
CA LYS A 941 -28.78 11.91 -20.13
C LYS A 941 -28.38 11.04 -18.93
N ILE A 942 -27.05 10.90 -18.67
CA ILE A 942 -26.52 10.15 -17.52
C ILE A 942 -26.37 11.10 -16.33
N ARG A 943 -26.74 10.63 -15.15
CA ARG A 943 -26.58 11.36 -13.89
C ARG A 943 -25.77 10.54 -12.89
N PRO A 944 -24.93 11.16 -12.06
CA PRO A 944 -24.29 10.48 -10.96
C PRO A 944 -25.31 9.77 -10.05
N GLY A 945 -25.05 8.50 -9.72
CA GLY A 945 -25.90 7.71 -8.83
C GLY A 945 -27.27 7.31 -9.39
N GLN A 946 -27.52 7.48 -10.70
CA GLN A 946 -28.80 7.08 -11.29
C GLN A 946 -28.99 5.56 -11.28
N ASP A 947 -30.25 5.16 -11.34
CA ASP A 947 -30.66 3.78 -11.55
C ASP A 947 -30.69 3.44 -13.04
N VAL A 948 -30.23 2.24 -13.35
CA VAL A 948 -30.25 1.65 -14.69
C VAL A 948 -30.82 0.24 -14.63
N THR A 949 -31.46 -0.17 -15.71
CA THR A 949 -31.98 -1.53 -15.87
C THR A 949 -30.91 -2.42 -16.49
N VAL A 950 -30.69 -3.58 -15.89
CA VAL A 950 -29.87 -4.65 -16.44
C VAL A 950 -30.79 -5.79 -16.87
N THR A 951 -30.67 -6.23 -18.11
CA THR A 951 -31.45 -7.33 -18.66
C THR A 951 -30.53 -8.47 -19.10
N THR A 952 -31.01 -9.70 -19.03
CA THR A 952 -30.30 -10.89 -19.50
C THR A 952 -31.03 -11.54 -20.66
N ASP A 953 -30.30 -12.29 -21.48
CA ASP A 953 -30.88 -13.12 -22.56
C ASP A 953 -31.79 -14.23 -22.04
N SER A 954 -31.66 -14.59 -20.74
CA SER A 954 -32.60 -15.51 -20.07
C SER A 954 -33.94 -14.87 -19.67
N GLY A 955 -34.12 -13.57 -19.97
CA GLY A 955 -35.37 -12.82 -19.69
C GLY A 955 -35.42 -12.25 -18.26
N LYS A 956 -34.36 -12.31 -17.46
CA LYS A 956 -34.30 -11.64 -16.17
C LYS A 956 -34.07 -10.13 -16.36
N SER A 957 -34.67 -9.32 -15.49
CA SER A 957 -34.49 -7.88 -15.44
C SER A 957 -34.35 -7.44 -13.99
N PHE A 958 -33.34 -6.62 -13.67
CA PHE A 958 -33.11 -6.07 -12.34
C PHE A 958 -32.53 -4.65 -12.44
N THR A 959 -32.57 -3.91 -11.34
CA THR A 959 -32.12 -2.52 -11.30
C THR A 959 -30.80 -2.42 -10.56
N CYS A 960 -29.85 -1.70 -11.12
CA CYS A 960 -28.59 -1.34 -10.46
C CYS A 960 -28.45 0.17 -10.35
N THR A 961 -27.67 0.62 -9.37
CA THR A 961 -27.25 2.02 -9.25
C THR A 961 -25.89 2.21 -9.91
N VAL A 962 -25.79 3.12 -10.87
CA VAL A 962 -24.50 3.50 -11.48
C VAL A 962 -23.66 4.24 -10.46
N ARG A 963 -22.38 3.87 -10.34
CA ARG A 963 -21.45 4.45 -9.40
C ARG A 963 -20.46 5.41 -10.06
N PHE A 964 -20.97 6.30 -10.92
CA PHE A 964 -20.37 7.60 -11.14
C PHE A 964 -20.81 8.48 -9.97
N ASP A 965 -19.86 8.92 -9.16
CA ASP A 965 -20.17 9.63 -7.92
C ASP A 965 -20.13 11.15 -8.12
N THR A 966 -19.56 11.64 -9.25
CA THR A 966 -19.42 13.06 -9.59
C THR A 966 -19.67 13.35 -11.08
N GLU A 967 -20.02 14.60 -11.41
CA GLU A 967 -20.21 15.04 -12.80
C GLU A 967 -18.90 14.98 -13.62
N VAL A 968 -17.76 15.22 -13.00
CA VAL A 968 -16.48 15.14 -13.72
C VAL A 968 -16.13 13.70 -14.11
N GLU A 969 -16.59 12.70 -13.37
CA GLU A 969 -16.41 11.29 -13.73
C GLU A 969 -17.19 10.91 -15.00
N LEU A 970 -18.32 11.56 -15.26
CA LEU A 970 -19.03 11.43 -16.54
C LEU A 970 -18.17 11.98 -17.69
N ALA A 971 -17.45 13.09 -17.45
CA ALA A 971 -16.53 13.62 -18.46
C ALA A 971 -15.34 12.65 -18.70
N TYR A 972 -14.84 11.97 -17.65
CA TYR A 972 -13.81 10.93 -17.82
C TYR A 972 -14.36 9.77 -18.65
N PHE A 973 -15.51 9.25 -18.32
CA PHE A 973 -16.16 8.16 -19.06
C PHE A 973 -16.39 8.53 -20.53
N ASN A 974 -16.93 9.72 -20.82
CA ASN A 974 -17.13 10.23 -22.17
C ASN A 974 -15.82 10.32 -22.98
N ASN A 975 -14.70 10.57 -22.32
CA ASN A 975 -13.37 10.68 -22.94
C ASN A 975 -12.61 9.34 -23.05
N GLY A 976 -13.20 8.25 -22.56
CA GLY A 976 -12.57 6.93 -22.52
C GLY A 976 -11.52 6.79 -21.40
N GLY A 977 -11.63 7.65 -20.37
CA GLY A 977 -10.80 7.63 -19.17
C GLY A 977 -10.25 9.00 -18.77
N ILE A 978 -9.66 9.07 -17.57
CA ILE A 978 -9.15 10.33 -17.01
C ILE A 978 -7.93 10.87 -17.77
N LEU A 979 -6.97 10.02 -18.15
CA LEU A 979 -5.76 10.48 -18.83
C LEU A 979 -6.03 10.99 -20.26
N PRO A 980 -6.86 10.33 -21.08
CA PRO A 980 -7.33 10.90 -22.35
C PRO A 980 -8.06 12.24 -22.19
N TYR A 981 -8.85 12.40 -21.15
CA TYR A 981 -9.49 13.67 -20.80
C TYR A 981 -8.44 14.76 -20.51
N VAL A 982 -7.44 14.47 -19.71
CA VAL A 982 -6.34 15.39 -19.36
C VAL A 982 -5.57 15.81 -20.61
N ILE A 983 -5.15 14.86 -21.48
CA ILE A 983 -4.44 15.17 -22.73
C ILE A 983 -5.24 16.15 -23.59
N ARG A 984 -6.54 15.85 -23.84
CA ARG A 984 -7.38 16.73 -24.66
C ARG A 984 -7.51 18.14 -24.09
N ASN A 985 -7.59 18.26 -22.75
CA ASN A 985 -7.66 19.57 -22.11
C ASN A 985 -6.35 20.34 -22.22
N LEU A 986 -5.18 19.67 -22.00
CA LEU A 986 -3.88 20.32 -22.14
C LEU A 986 -3.57 20.76 -23.58
N ILE A 987 -4.09 20.07 -24.58
CA ILE A 987 -3.95 20.49 -25.98
C ILE A 987 -4.78 21.76 -26.26
N LYS A 988 -6.00 21.86 -25.71
CA LYS A 988 -6.88 23.03 -25.87
C LYS A 988 -6.38 24.28 -25.16
N GLN A 989 -5.57 24.14 -24.12
CA GLN A 989 -4.87 25.22 -23.43
C GLN A 989 -3.61 25.66 -24.23
#